data_0bc7e68a46b3fc4e85cff63f861bf5f8
#
_entry.id   0bc7e68a46b3fc4e85cff63f861bf5f8
#
_cell.length_a   1.000
_cell.length_b   1.000
_cell.length_c   1.000
_cell.angle_alpha   90.00
_cell.angle_beta   90.00
_cell.angle_gamma   90.00
#
_symmetry.space_group_name_H-M   'P 1'
#
loop_
_entity.id
_entity.type
_entity.pdbx_description
1 polymer ?
#
loop_
_entity_poly.entity_id
_entity_poly.type
_entity_poly.pdbx_seq_one_letter_code
_entity_poly.pdbx_strand_id
1 'polypeptide(L)'
;MSATTADSHDVIRVQGARENNLKDVTVDLPKRRLTVFTGVSGSGKSSLVFDTIASESRRLINETYSTFLQTYMPSTGRPDVDILEGLTTAIVVDQERLGANPRSTVGTVTDAHAMLRLLYSKVGEPYVGPPTAFSFNVPTSVASGMFETQRADHVEKQTVRKKVYLGGMCPRCEGRGEVSDLDLSAIVDESRSLHEGAILVPGYTADGWMVKAFAESGFVDPDKPIKDYTVRERDDLLYKTPTKVKVAGINMSYEGLIPKLQKSIFSKDPDAMQPHIRAFAERAATFGTCPECEGTRLTAGPRECKIDGRSIADVAKMQVSDLTAWLGGLDLPEAGPLLGALQAALASFVELGLGYLSLDRASGSLSGGEAQRIKLLRHLGSALTDVTYVFDEPTIGLHPHDIQRMNSLLLQLRDKGNTVLVVEHKPETIAIGDHVVDMGPGAGPDGGEIVFEGTVDELRGSGTLTGKHLDDRARIKDAVRPPKGAIEIRGASEHNLQDVDVDIPLGVLTVVTGVAGSGKSSLVHGSLAKHDDAVVIDQGAIRGSRRSNPATYTGLLEPIRKAFAKANGVKPALFSANSEGACPTCKGNGVIYTELGFMDTVTTPCEDCGGKRFMASVLEYELGGKDISAVLSMPVAEAEAFFATDGAAPLPAAHAILDRLVDVGLGYVNLGQPLTTLSGGERQRIKLASQMGEKGGLYVLDEPTTGLHLADVQNLLALLDRLVDAGRSVIVIEHHQAVMAHADWIIDLGPGAGHDGGRVVFEGTPADLIAAGTTLTAQHLAQYVAR
;
A
#
# COMPACT_ATOMS: atom_id res chain seq x y z
N MET A 1 -49.80 -19.23 -9.20
CA MET A 1 -48.39 -19.05 -8.77
C MET A 1 -47.55 -20.09 -9.50
N SER A 2 -46.85 -19.73 -10.50
CA SER A 2 -45.88 -20.59 -11.18
C SER A 2 -44.78 -20.93 -10.17
N ALA A 3 -44.56 -22.21 -9.87
CA ALA A 3 -43.43 -22.60 -9.04
C ALA A 3 -42.14 -22.20 -9.74
N THR A 4 -41.45 -21.20 -9.21
CA THR A 4 -40.10 -20.84 -9.64
C THR A 4 -39.21 -22.04 -9.35
N THR A 5 -38.58 -22.59 -10.37
CA THR A 5 -37.56 -23.63 -10.24
C THR A 5 -36.33 -23.10 -9.53
N ALA A 6 -35.58 -23.95 -8.80
CA ALA A 6 -34.36 -23.57 -8.09
C ALA A 6 -33.32 -22.85 -8.97
N ASP A 7 -33.40 -23.00 -10.29
CA ASP A 7 -32.53 -22.37 -11.30
C ASP A 7 -32.94 -20.93 -11.68
N SER A 8 -34.01 -20.36 -11.08
CA SER A 8 -34.55 -19.04 -11.44
C SER A 8 -33.89 -17.85 -10.69
N HIS A 9 -32.82 -18.08 -9.94
CA HIS A 9 -32.10 -17.01 -9.25
C HIS A 9 -31.02 -16.41 -10.14
N ASP A 10 -31.41 -15.70 -11.18
CA ASP A 10 -30.49 -15.15 -12.17
C ASP A 10 -30.00 -13.72 -11.84
N VAL A 11 -30.48 -13.14 -10.75
CA VAL A 11 -30.13 -11.78 -10.31
C VAL A 11 -29.74 -11.72 -8.84
N ILE A 12 -28.86 -10.78 -8.51
CA ILE A 12 -28.66 -10.25 -7.15
C ILE A 12 -29.56 -9.03 -7.05
N ARG A 13 -30.55 -9.08 -6.17
CA ARG A 13 -31.52 -7.99 -5.97
C ARG A 13 -31.14 -7.15 -4.77
N VAL A 14 -30.97 -5.85 -4.99
CA VAL A 14 -30.76 -4.83 -3.97
C VAL A 14 -31.93 -3.89 -3.97
N GLN A 15 -32.60 -3.66 -2.84
CA GLN A 15 -33.69 -2.69 -2.72
C GLN A 15 -33.49 -1.85 -1.49
N GLY A 16 -33.56 -0.53 -1.66
CA GLY A 16 -33.51 0.41 -0.57
C GLY A 16 -32.17 0.49 0.14
N ALA A 17 -31.03 0.41 -0.58
CA ALA A 17 -29.71 0.57 0.01
C ALA A 17 -29.42 2.01 0.38
N ARG A 18 -29.00 2.25 1.66
CA ARG A 18 -28.76 3.59 2.25
C ARG A 18 -27.41 3.68 2.96
N GLU A 19 -26.51 2.74 2.68
CA GLU A 19 -25.19 2.75 3.31
C GLU A 19 -24.38 3.97 2.88
N ASN A 20 -23.74 4.66 3.82
CA ASN A 20 -22.95 5.89 3.61
C ASN A 20 -23.74 7.00 2.89
N ASN A 21 -23.39 7.27 1.60
CA ASN A 21 -24.03 8.31 0.80
C ASN A 21 -25.13 7.80 -0.15
N LEU A 22 -25.47 6.50 -0.10
CA LEU A 22 -26.51 5.94 -0.95
C LEU A 22 -27.89 6.50 -0.62
N LYS A 23 -28.68 6.81 -1.66
CA LYS A 23 -30.02 7.40 -1.55
C LYS A 23 -31.10 6.41 -1.99
N ASP A 24 -31.41 5.45 -1.12
CA ASP A 24 -32.46 4.46 -1.35
C ASP A 24 -32.29 3.68 -2.67
N VAL A 25 -31.08 3.21 -2.91
CA VAL A 25 -30.69 2.60 -4.19
C VAL A 25 -31.35 1.24 -4.38
N THR A 26 -31.98 1.06 -5.55
CA THR A 26 -32.60 -0.21 -5.98
C THR A 26 -32.03 -0.63 -7.32
N VAL A 27 -31.54 -1.90 -7.44
CA VAL A 27 -30.93 -2.45 -8.66
C VAL A 27 -31.02 -3.98 -8.66
N ASP A 28 -31.23 -4.55 -9.84
CA ASP A 28 -31.19 -6.00 -10.11
C ASP A 28 -29.95 -6.35 -10.94
N LEU A 29 -28.91 -6.92 -10.33
CA LEU A 29 -27.64 -7.24 -10.97
C LEU A 29 -27.65 -8.65 -11.58
N PRO A 30 -27.39 -8.82 -12.88
CA PRO A 30 -27.41 -10.13 -13.51
C PRO A 30 -26.26 -11.00 -13.02
N LYS A 31 -26.57 -12.24 -12.61
CA LYS A 31 -25.57 -13.24 -12.24
C LYS A 31 -24.86 -13.83 -13.46
N ARG A 32 -23.67 -14.39 -13.22
CA ARG A 32 -22.84 -15.03 -14.26
C ARG A 32 -22.52 -14.09 -15.42
N ARG A 33 -22.44 -12.80 -15.10
CA ARG A 33 -22.10 -11.69 -16.01
C ARG A 33 -21.00 -10.85 -15.38
N LEU A 34 -20.37 -10.06 -16.22
CA LEU A 34 -19.44 -9.03 -15.80
C LEU A 34 -20.20 -7.70 -15.72
N THR A 35 -20.45 -7.22 -14.50
CA THR A 35 -21.08 -5.91 -14.24
C THR A 35 -20.02 -4.91 -13.85
N VAL A 36 -19.94 -3.79 -14.55
CA VAL A 36 -19.03 -2.68 -14.26
C VAL A 36 -19.79 -1.55 -13.58
N PHE A 37 -19.32 -1.17 -12.39
CA PHE A 37 -19.80 0.01 -11.67
C PHE A 37 -18.89 1.18 -11.98
N THR A 38 -19.45 2.23 -12.54
CA THR A 38 -18.73 3.44 -12.95
C THR A 38 -19.39 4.70 -12.38
N GLY A 39 -18.85 5.88 -12.67
CA GLY A 39 -19.32 7.17 -12.16
C GLY A 39 -18.24 7.97 -11.47
N VAL A 40 -18.51 9.22 -11.12
CA VAL A 40 -17.54 10.13 -10.52
C VAL A 40 -16.98 9.59 -9.19
N SER A 41 -15.78 10.03 -8.82
CA SER A 41 -15.19 9.67 -7.51
C SER A 41 -16.11 10.17 -6.38
N GLY A 42 -16.36 9.31 -5.37
CA GLY A 42 -17.30 9.64 -4.29
C GLY A 42 -18.79 9.50 -4.62
N SER A 43 -19.19 8.95 -5.78
CA SER A 43 -20.60 8.78 -6.16
C SER A 43 -21.35 7.63 -5.44
N GLY A 44 -20.66 6.83 -4.61
CA GLY A 44 -21.29 5.74 -3.84
C GLY A 44 -21.04 4.32 -4.39
N LYS A 45 -20.22 4.15 -5.43
CA LYS A 45 -19.89 2.82 -6.00
C LYS A 45 -19.39 1.83 -4.97
N SER A 46 -18.39 2.22 -4.18
CA SER A 46 -17.82 1.36 -3.14
C SER A 46 -18.83 1.06 -2.03
N SER A 47 -19.68 2.03 -1.67
CA SER A 47 -20.76 1.85 -0.71
C SER A 47 -21.77 0.78 -1.15
N LEU A 48 -22.13 0.76 -2.44
CA LEU A 48 -23.04 -0.24 -2.98
C LEU A 48 -22.36 -1.62 -3.11
N VAL A 49 -21.17 -1.67 -3.69
CA VAL A 49 -20.53 -2.94 -4.07
C VAL A 49 -19.83 -3.61 -2.88
N PHE A 50 -19.05 -2.85 -2.10
CA PHE A 50 -18.25 -3.41 -0.99
C PHE A 50 -18.99 -3.35 0.35
N ASP A 51 -19.56 -2.17 0.71
CA ASP A 51 -20.14 -1.98 2.04
C ASP A 51 -21.55 -2.59 2.14
N THR A 52 -22.27 -2.73 1.00
CA THR A 52 -23.60 -3.36 0.97
C THR A 52 -23.52 -4.81 0.50
N ILE A 53 -23.20 -5.07 -0.78
CA ILE A 53 -23.30 -6.41 -1.40
C ILE A 53 -22.26 -7.39 -0.83
N ALA A 54 -20.98 -7.03 -0.89
CA ALA A 54 -19.90 -7.91 -0.45
C ALA A 54 -19.91 -8.10 1.08
N SER A 55 -20.22 -7.04 1.83
CA SER A 55 -20.31 -7.05 3.29
C SER A 55 -21.42 -8.01 3.77
N GLU A 56 -22.61 -7.93 3.20
CA GLU A 56 -23.73 -8.82 3.58
C GLU A 56 -23.46 -10.28 3.18
N SER A 57 -22.91 -10.53 1.99
CA SER A 57 -22.50 -11.87 1.61
C SER A 57 -21.49 -12.46 2.61
N ARG A 58 -20.50 -11.69 3.03
CA ARG A 58 -19.51 -12.11 4.03
C ARG A 58 -20.16 -12.36 5.39
N ARG A 59 -21.07 -11.48 5.82
CA ARG A 59 -21.81 -11.61 7.08
C ARG A 59 -22.62 -12.92 7.10
N LEU A 60 -23.37 -13.20 6.05
CA LEU A 60 -24.19 -14.42 5.93
C LEU A 60 -23.33 -15.68 5.94
N ILE A 61 -22.17 -15.68 5.29
CA ILE A 61 -21.23 -16.81 5.34
C ILE A 61 -20.69 -16.98 6.76
N ASN A 62 -20.30 -15.89 7.42
CA ASN A 62 -19.79 -15.94 8.78
C ASN A 62 -20.80 -16.56 9.75
N GLU A 63 -22.11 -16.31 9.56
CA GLU A 63 -23.17 -16.92 10.36
C GLU A 63 -23.29 -18.45 10.20
N THR A 64 -22.76 -19.01 9.12
CA THR A 64 -22.76 -20.49 8.92
C THR A 64 -21.70 -21.21 9.74
N TYR A 65 -20.68 -20.49 10.24
CA TYR A 65 -19.64 -21.09 11.08
C TYR A 65 -20.10 -21.28 12.52
N SER A 66 -19.39 -22.16 13.26
CA SER A 66 -19.67 -22.34 14.70
C SER A 66 -19.41 -21.03 15.47
N THR A 67 -20.16 -20.80 16.54
CA THR A 67 -20.00 -19.57 17.40
C THR A 67 -18.56 -19.36 17.85
N PHE A 68 -17.81 -20.45 18.08
CA PHE A 68 -16.39 -20.38 18.41
C PHE A 68 -15.57 -19.74 17.28
N LEU A 69 -15.76 -20.15 16.01
CA LEU A 69 -15.06 -19.55 14.88
C LEU A 69 -15.52 -18.12 14.61
N GLN A 70 -16.80 -17.82 14.79
CA GLN A 70 -17.33 -16.46 14.64
C GLN A 70 -16.62 -15.45 15.55
N THR A 71 -16.18 -15.86 16.74
CA THR A 71 -15.43 -14.98 17.67
C THR A 71 -14.06 -14.58 17.16
N TYR A 72 -13.50 -15.28 16.17
CA TYR A 72 -12.20 -14.96 15.54
C TYR A 72 -12.34 -14.29 14.18
N MET A 73 -13.55 -14.12 13.68
CA MET A 73 -13.80 -13.50 12.37
C MET A 73 -14.12 -12.02 12.52
N PRO A 74 -13.78 -11.19 11.53
CA PRO A 74 -14.18 -9.79 11.52
C PRO A 74 -15.70 -9.66 11.67
N SER A 75 -16.16 -8.90 12.65
CA SER A 75 -17.57 -8.61 12.85
C SER A 75 -17.99 -7.54 11.85
N THR A 76 -18.75 -7.92 10.83
CA THR A 76 -19.39 -6.98 9.90
C THR A 76 -20.81 -6.70 10.38
N GLY A 77 -21.17 -5.43 10.55
CA GLY A 77 -22.55 -5.01 10.81
C GLY A 77 -23.45 -5.38 9.61
N ARG A 78 -24.76 -5.48 9.87
CA ARG A 78 -25.72 -5.58 8.77
C ARG A 78 -25.79 -4.23 8.04
N PRO A 79 -25.64 -4.20 6.71
CA PRO A 79 -25.77 -2.96 5.96
C PRO A 79 -27.19 -2.41 6.01
N ASP A 80 -27.34 -1.09 5.86
CA ASP A 80 -28.63 -0.41 5.78
C ASP A 80 -29.25 -0.62 4.40
N VAL A 81 -30.04 -1.69 4.28
CA VAL A 81 -30.72 -2.12 3.06
C VAL A 81 -32.02 -2.84 3.41
N ASP A 82 -33.08 -2.56 2.68
CA ASP A 82 -34.39 -3.16 2.93
C ASP A 82 -34.42 -4.64 2.50
N ILE A 83 -33.99 -4.93 1.26
CA ILE A 83 -33.95 -6.27 0.68
C ILE A 83 -32.61 -6.49 -0.01
N LEU A 84 -31.97 -7.62 0.29
CA LEU A 84 -30.78 -8.10 -0.42
C LEU A 84 -30.87 -9.60 -0.60
N GLU A 85 -31.17 -10.03 -1.83
CA GLU A 85 -31.46 -11.42 -2.18
C GLU A 85 -30.58 -11.91 -3.32
N GLY A 86 -30.49 -13.23 -3.47
CA GLY A 86 -29.76 -13.86 -4.56
C GLY A 86 -28.25 -13.84 -4.43
N LEU A 87 -27.70 -13.48 -3.25
CA LEU A 87 -26.27 -13.47 -2.99
C LEU A 87 -25.64 -14.85 -3.14
N THR A 88 -24.44 -14.88 -3.69
CA THR A 88 -23.52 -16.02 -3.64
C THR A 88 -22.30 -15.63 -2.80
N THR A 89 -21.40 -16.58 -2.53
CA THR A 89 -20.15 -16.30 -1.81
C THR A 89 -19.36 -15.19 -2.49
N ALA A 90 -19.15 -14.07 -1.81
CA ALA A 90 -18.38 -12.97 -2.33
C ALA A 90 -16.88 -13.11 -2.00
N ILE A 91 -16.04 -13.06 -3.03
CA ILE A 91 -14.58 -12.98 -2.92
C ILE A 91 -14.16 -11.57 -3.31
N VAL A 92 -13.67 -10.83 -2.33
CA VAL A 92 -13.21 -9.45 -2.52
C VAL A 92 -11.73 -9.43 -2.86
N VAL A 93 -11.40 -8.77 -3.98
CA VAL A 93 -10.04 -8.56 -4.47
C VAL A 93 -9.78 -7.06 -4.47
N ASP A 94 -9.42 -6.54 -3.31
CA ASP A 94 -9.13 -5.14 -3.03
C ASP A 94 -7.63 -4.82 -3.10
N GLN A 95 -7.30 -3.52 -2.97
CA GLN A 95 -5.95 -3.00 -3.00
C GLN A 95 -5.26 -3.00 -1.62
N GLU A 96 -5.89 -3.55 -0.57
CA GLU A 96 -5.26 -3.62 0.74
C GLU A 96 -3.93 -4.38 0.65
N ARG A 97 -2.90 -3.81 1.26
CA ARG A 97 -1.58 -4.42 1.30
C ARG A 97 -1.66 -5.76 2.02
N LEU A 98 -1.00 -6.76 1.45
CA LEU A 98 -0.77 -8.03 2.12
C LEU A 98 0.03 -7.76 3.40
N GLY A 99 -0.50 -8.13 4.54
CA GLY A 99 -0.07 -7.72 5.88
C GLY A 99 1.43 -7.59 6.13
N ALA A 100 1.80 -6.75 7.08
CA ALA A 100 3.17 -6.34 7.41
C ALA A 100 4.01 -7.43 8.14
N ASN A 101 3.69 -8.72 8.00
CA ASN A 101 4.51 -9.78 8.58
C ASN A 101 5.86 -9.88 7.84
N PRO A 102 7.01 -9.59 8.48
CA PRO A 102 8.33 -9.59 7.83
C PRO A 102 8.76 -10.97 7.31
N ARG A 103 8.09 -12.04 7.71
CA ARG A 103 8.31 -13.41 7.19
C ARG A 103 7.39 -13.74 6.01
N SER A 104 6.45 -12.87 5.64
CA SER A 104 5.55 -13.09 4.51
C SER A 104 6.24 -12.73 3.20
N THR A 105 6.26 -13.66 2.26
CA THR A 105 6.82 -13.48 0.90
C THR A 105 5.80 -13.80 -0.16
N VAL A 106 6.04 -13.37 -1.40
CA VAL A 106 5.23 -13.73 -2.57
C VAL A 106 4.99 -15.25 -2.61
N GLY A 107 6.03 -16.04 -2.46
CA GLY A 107 5.92 -17.51 -2.49
C GLY A 107 5.11 -18.11 -1.35
N THR A 108 5.11 -17.50 -0.15
CA THR A 108 4.30 -18.00 0.98
C THR A 108 2.83 -17.59 0.86
N VAL A 109 2.56 -16.41 0.30
CA VAL A 109 1.19 -15.92 0.10
C VAL A 109 0.46 -16.69 -1.01
N THR A 110 1.19 -17.18 -2.01
CA THR A 110 0.63 -17.87 -3.18
C THR A 110 0.72 -19.40 -3.11
N ASP A 111 1.19 -19.93 -1.98
CA ASP A 111 1.46 -21.35 -1.76
C ASP A 111 2.54 -21.98 -2.69
N ALA A 112 3.11 -21.23 -3.62
CA ALA A 112 4.17 -21.70 -4.52
C ALA A 112 5.41 -22.21 -3.73
N HIS A 113 5.77 -21.52 -2.64
CA HIS A 113 6.84 -21.94 -1.75
C HIS A 113 6.53 -23.27 -1.03
N ALA A 114 5.25 -23.55 -0.74
CA ALA A 114 4.86 -24.83 -0.15
C ALA A 114 5.11 -26.01 -1.12
N MET A 115 4.79 -25.81 -2.41
CA MET A 115 5.05 -26.79 -3.46
C MET A 115 6.55 -26.99 -3.69
N LEU A 116 7.35 -25.90 -3.69
CA LEU A 116 8.81 -25.99 -3.78
C LEU A 116 9.41 -26.78 -2.61
N ARG A 117 8.97 -26.52 -1.37
CA ARG A 117 9.42 -27.28 -0.19
C ARG A 117 9.14 -28.77 -0.32
N LEU A 118 7.97 -29.12 -0.83
CA LEU A 118 7.60 -30.52 -1.08
C LEU A 118 8.49 -31.13 -2.17
N LEU A 119 8.77 -30.40 -3.26
CA LEU A 119 9.65 -30.84 -4.33
C LEU A 119 11.07 -31.09 -3.82
N TYR A 120 11.70 -30.14 -3.12
CA TYR A 120 13.05 -30.29 -2.56
C TYR A 120 13.14 -31.42 -1.51
N SER A 121 12.10 -31.58 -0.69
CA SER A 121 12.04 -32.69 0.26
C SER A 121 11.98 -34.07 -0.42
N LYS A 122 11.39 -34.14 -1.63
CA LYS A 122 11.18 -35.41 -2.35
C LYS A 122 12.38 -35.79 -3.21
N VAL A 123 12.94 -34.84 -3.96
CA VAL A 123 13.96 -35.15 -4.98
C VAL A 123 15.29 -34.39 -4.79
N GLY A 124 15.39 -33.51 -3.79
CA GLY A 124 16.59 -32.73 -3.54
C GLY A 124 17.74 -33.56 -2.92
N GLU A 125 18.97 -33.32 -3.36
CA GLU A 125 20.17 -33.98 -2.87
C GLU A 125 21.17 -32.98 -2.29
N PRO A 126 21.80 -33.30 -1.11
CA PRO A 126 21.51 -34.42 -0.23
C PRO A 126 20.15 -34.31 0.46
N TYR A 127 19.53 -35.42 0.81
CA TYR A 127 18.30 -35.40 1.59
C TYR A 127 18.54 -34.75 2.98
N VAL A 128 17.78 -33.74 3.34
CA VAL A 128 17.93 -33.02 4.63
C VAL A 128 16.75 -33.16 5.58
N GLY A 129 15.56 -33.53 5.08
CA GLY A 129 14.40 -33.74 5.94
C GLY A 129 13.05 -33.55 5.22
N PRO A 130 11.96 -33.55 5.99
CA PRO A 130 10.60 -33.33 5.48
C PRO A 130 10.44 -31.91 4.93
N PRO A 131 9.30 -31.56 4.27
CA PRO A 131 9.06 -30.21 3.73
C PRO A 131 9.20 -29.07 4.75
N THR A 132 9.00 -29.36 6.04
CA THR A 132 9.21 -28.40 7.13
C THR A 132 10.69 -28.01 7.30
N ALA A 133 11.63 -28.86 6.93
CA ALA A 133 13.05 -28.55 6.94
C ALA A 133 13.42 -27.38 6.01
N PHE A 134 12.63 -27.13 4.99
CA PHE A 134 12.78 -26.02 4.03
C PHE A 134 11.92 -24.80 4.37
N SER A 135 11.30 -24.77 5.57
CA SER A 135 10.44 -23.69 6.01
C SER A 135 11.19 -22.72 6.90
N PHE A 136 11.32 -21.47 6.48
CA PHE A 136 11.88 -20.40 7.31
C PHE A 136 10.87 -19.87 8.37
N ASN A 137 9.65 -20.41 8.41
CA ASN A 137 8.64 -20.08 9.44
C ASN A 137 8.60 -21.12 10.58
N VAL A 138 9.36 -22.19 10.46
CA VAL A 138 9.43 -23.27 11.48
C VAL A 138 10.80 -23.25 12.14
N PRO A 139 10.88 -23.10 13.48
CA PRO A 139 12.14 -23.11 14.22
C PRO A 139 12.95 -24.37 13.92
N THR A 140 14.26 -24.21 13.77
CA THR A 140 15.15 -25.30 13.45
C THR A 140 15.38 -26.21 14.63
N SER A 141 15.14 -27.51 14.44
CA SER A 141 15.61 -28.60 15.30
C SER A 141 16.36 -29.62 14.46
N VAL A 142 17.45 -30.13 14.98
CA VAL A 142 18.27 -31.14 14.26
C VAL A 142 18.19 -32.45 15.03
N ALA A 143 17.60 -33.46 14.41
CA ALA A 143 17.65 -34.81 14.92
C ALA A 143 18.84 -35.56 14.27
N SER A 144 19.69 -36.17 15.07
CA SER A 144 20.71 -37.10 14.58
C SER A 144 20.41 -38.52 15.06
N GLY A 145 20.30 -39.45 14.13
CA GLY A 145 19.98 -40.85 14.43
C GLY A 145 20.52 -41.80 13.37
N MET A 146 20.40 -43.07 13.65
CA MET A 146 20.66 -44.13 12.70
C MET A 146 19.34 -44.41 11.94
N PHE A 147 19.35 -44.22 10.66
CA PHE A 147 18.20 -44.48 9.79
C PHE A 147 18.47 -45.71 8.93
N GLU A 148 17.50 -46.66 8.91
CA GLU A 148 17.52 -47.76 7.94
C GLU A 148 16.89 -47.26 6.62
N THR A 149 17.65 -47.22 5.54
CA THR A 149 17.12 -46.93 4.20
C THR A 149 16.89 -48.25 3.46
N GLN A 150 15.64 -48.48 3.04
CA GLN A 150 15.29 -49.64 2.20
C GLN A 150 15.07 -49.10 0.77
N ARG A 151 15.94 -49.49 -0.17
CA ARG A 151 15.69 -49.28 -1.61
C ARG A 151 14.72 -50.34 -2.11
N ALA A 152 13.78 -49.94 -2.95
CA ALA A 152 12.70 -50.81 -3.43
C ALA A 152 13.16 -52.10 -4.14
N ASP A 153 14.37 -52.18 -4.65
CA ASP A 153 14.85 -53.27 -5.48
C ASP A 153 15.95 -54.17 -4.87
N HIS A 154 16.50 -53.84 -3.71
CA HIS A 154 17.49 -54.67 -3.03
C HIS A 154 17.36 -54.59 -1.51
N VAL A 155 17.27 -55.76 -0.86
CA VAL A 155 17.23 -55.93 0.60
C VAL A 155 18.64 -55.78 1.20
N GLU A 156 19.31 -54.67 1.01
CA GLU A 156 20.45 -54.30 1.84
C GLU A 156 20.04 -53.20 2.82
N LYS A 157 19.95 -53.58 4.06
CA LYS A 157 19.78 -52.60 5.16
C LYS A 157 21.07 -51.83 5.38
N GLN A 158 21.17 -50.64 4.84
CA GLN A 158 22.28 -49.74 5.14
C GLN A 158 21.90 -48.81 6.29
N THR A 159 22.59 -48.95 7.40
CA THR A 159 22.44 -48.06 8.54
C THR A 159 23.33 -46.83 8.33
N VAL A 160 22.72 -45.73 7.97
CA VAL A 160 23.46 -44.49 7.74
C VAL A 160 23.12 -43.48 8.84
N ARG A 161 24.15 -42.90 9.44
CA ARG A 161 23.97 -41.77 10.37
C ARG A 161 23.63 -40.50 9.53
N LYS A 162 22.38 -40.06 9.59
CA LYS A 162 21.96 -38.83 8.90
C LYS A 162 21.53 -37.79 9.93
N LYS A 163 21.82 -36.53 9.62
CA LYS A 163 21.20 -35.37 10.28
C LYS A 163 19.93 -35.05 9.53
N VAL A 164 18.81 -34.98 10.24
CA VAL A 164 17.49 -34.58 9.69
C VAL A 164 17.08 -33.28 10.34
N TYR A 165 16.76 -32.30 9.52
CA TYR A 165 16.26 -31.01 9.98
C TYR A 165 14.73 -31.07 10.09
N LEU A 166 14.18 -30.66 11.22
CA LEU A 166 12.73 -30.62 11.43
C LEU A 166 12.13 -29.25 11.13
N GLY A 167 12.96 -28.22 11.05
CA GLY A 167 12.63 -26.87 10.63
C GLY A 167 13.83 -26.22 9.95
N GLY A 168 13.59 -25.23 9.11
CA GLY A 168 14.63 -24.58 8.29
C GLY A 168 14.97 -23.13 8.70
N MET A 169 14.29 -22.58 9.71
CA MET A 169 14.42 -21.18 10.09
C MET A 169 15.84 -20.86 10.58
N CYS A 170 16.48 -19.84 10.00
CA CYS A 170 17.74 -19.32 10.49
C CYS A 170 17.55 -18.78 11.94
N PRO A 171 18.33 -19.27 12.93
CA PRO A 171 18.14 -18.87 14.31
C PRO A 171 18.51 -17.40 14.58
N ARG A 172 19.45 -16.81 13.80
CA ARG A 172 19.93 -15.45 14.00
C ARG A 172 18.92 -14.40 13.57
N CYS A 173 18.32 -14.55 12.39
CA CYS A 173 17.33 -13.62 11.88
C CYS A 173 15.88 -14.09 12.07
N GLU A 174 15.69 -15.25 12.69
CA GLU A 174 14.36 -15.85 12.89
C GLU A 174 13.51 -15.90 11.62
N GLY A 175 14.13 -16.22 10.49
CA GLY A 175 13.45 -16.31 9.20
C GLY A 175 13.12 -15.00 8.51
N ARG A 176 13.63 -13.87 9.00
CA ARG A 176 13.41 -12.54 8.38
C ARG A 176 14.33 -12.29 7.18
N GLY A 177 15.53 -12.93 7.16
CA GLY A 177 16.56 -12.70 6.15
C GLY A 177 17.45 -11.50 6.47
N GLU A 178 16.96 -10.60 7.31
CA GLU A 178 17.63 -9.38 7.73
C GLU A 178 17.78 -9.36 9.25
N VAL A 179 18.80 -8.68 9.72
CA VAL A 179 19.02 -8.39 11.13
C VAL A 179 19.09 -6.88 11.32
N SER A 180 18.51 -6.40 12.38
CA SER A 180 18.74 -5.02 12.81
C SER A 180 19.98 -5.03 13.69
N ASP A 181 21.07 -4.51 13.19
CA ASP A 181 22.24 -4.19 13.97
C ASP A 181 22.20 -2.70 14.37
N LEU A 182 22.81 -2.38 15.48
CA LEU A 182 22.90 -1.00 15.94
C LEU A 182 24.24 -0.40 15.47
N ASP A 183 24.16 0.72 14.78
CA ASP A 183 25.34 1.50 14.44
C ASP A 183 25.93 2.12 15.74
N LEU A 184 26.98 1.50 16.23
CA LEU A 184 27.66 1.96 17.44
C LEU A 184 28.18 3.39 17.29
N SER A 185 28.56 3.84 16.07
CA SER A 185 29.03 5.20 15.85
C SER A 185 27.93 6.26 16.00
N ALA A 186 26.68 5.88 15.77
CA ALA A 186 25.51 6.73 16.04
C ALA A 186 25.10 6.75 17.53
N ILE A 187 25.59 5.77 18.33
CA ILE A 187 25.24 5.61 19.75
C ILE A 187 26.35 6.16 20.65
N VAL A 188 27.60 5.97 20.27
CA VAL A 188 28.78 6.30 21.08
C VAL A 188 29.83 7.00 20.24
N ASP A 189 30.31 8.16 20.73
CA ASP A 189 31.51 8.83 20.23
C ASP A 189 32.74 8.28 20.99
N GLU A 190 33.45 7.35 20.34
CA GLU A 190 34.60 6.69 20.94
C GLU A 190 35.79 7.65 21.26
N SER A 191 35.82 8.83 20.67
CA SER A 191 36.88 9.83 20.91
C SER A 191 36.74 10.55 22.23
N ARG A 192 35.57 10.43 22.88
CA ARG A 192 35.22 11.11 24.16
C ARG A 192 35.14 10.15 25.33
N SER A 193 35.29 10.69 26.54
CA SER A 193 34.99 10.01 27.79
C SER A 193 33.51 10.13 28.14
N LEU A 194 33.03 9.36 29.15
CA LEU A 194 31.63 9.45 29.60
C LEU A 194 31.32 10.86 30.13
N HIS A 195 32.23 11.48 30.83
CA HIS A 195 32.09 12.85 31.35
C HIS A 195 32.16 13.92 30.28
N GLU A 196 32.75 13.62 29.11
CA GLU A 196 32.76 14.50 27.94
C GLU A 196 31.55 14.27 26.99
N GLY A 197 30.62 13.40 27.41
CA GLY A 197 29.42 13.15 26.63
C GLY A 197 29.59 12.16 25.49
N ALA A 198 30.34 11.09 25.71
CA ALA A 198 30.54 10.01 24.73
C ALA A 198 29.23 9.32 24.27
N ILE A 199 28.16 9.30 25.08
CA ILE A 199 26.89 8.67 24.74
C ILE A 199 26.02 9.65 23.97
N LEU A 200 25.75 9.37 22.67
CA LEU A 200 25.02 10.23 21.76
C LEU A 200 23.50 10.03 21.77
N VAL A 201 23.00 9.20 22.69
CA VAL A 201 21.59 8.85 22.81
C VAL A 201 20.79 10.03 23.40
N PRO A 202 19.65 10.41 22.83
CA PRO A 202 18.80 11.45 23.38
C PRO A 202 18.43 11.18 24.85
N GLY A 203 18.62 12.17 25.73
CA GLY A 203 18.38 12.05 27.15
C GLY A 203 19.56 11.51 27.99
N TYR A 204 20.71 11.16 27.36
CA TYR A 204 21.94 10.77 28.03
C TYR A 204 22.92 11.95 28.01
N THR A 205 22.70 12.94 28.86
CA THR A 205 23.64 14.07 29.03
C THR A 205 24.79 13.67 29.96
N ALA A 206 25.99 14.25 29.77
CA ALA A 206 27.19 13.94 30.56
C ALA A 206 26.96 13.99 32.07
N ASP A 207 26.25 15.01 32.57
CA ASP A 207 25.88 15.17 33.96
C ASP A 207 24.57 14.47 34.37
N GLY A 208 23.91 13.80 33.42
CA GLY A 208 22.62 13.18 33.60
C GLY A 208 22.68 11.90 34.46
N TRP A 209 21.57 11.62 35.15
CA TRP A 209 21.45 10.40 35.99
C TRP A 209 21.77 9.11 35.21
N MET A 210 21.39 9.06 33.94
CA MET A 210 21.60 7.88 33.11
C MET A 210 23.10 7.63 32.86
N VAL A 211 23.87 8.67 32.59
CA VAL A 211 25.34 8.57 32.42
C VAL A 211 26.05 8.31 33.73
N LYS A 212 25.61 8.93 34.85
CA LYS A 212 26.13 8.63 36.18
C LYS A 212 26.03 7.16 36.57
N ALA A 213 24.97 6.48 36.14
CA ALA A 213 24.80 5.06 36.36
C ALA A 213 25.91 4.22 35.71
N PHE A 214 26.45 4.65 34.57
CA PHE A 214 27.62 4.04 33.94
C PHE A 214 28.92 4.49 34.59
N ALA A 215 29.10 5.78 34.82
CA ALA A 215 30.32 6.39 35.35
C ALA A 215 30.67 5.88 36.78
N GLU A 216 29.66 5.77 37.67
CA GLU A 216 29.87 5.34 39.05
C GLU A 216 29.68 3.82 39.25
N SER A 217 29.51 3.05 38.17
CA SER A 217 29.31 1.60 38.23
C SER A 217 30.51 0.80 38.74
N GLY A 218 31.70 1.36 38.57
CA GLY A 218 32.98 0.69 38.86
C GLY A 218 33.41 -0.34 37.81
N PHE A 219 32.69 -0.42 36.66
CA PHE A 219 33.05 -1.32 35.57
C PHE A 219 33.89 -0.65 34.47
N VAL A 220 33.84 0.68 34.40
CA VAL A 220 34.53 1.49 33.37
C VAL A 220 35.16 2.72 34.03
N ASP A 221 36.22 3.25 33.43
CA ASP A 221 36.82 4.53 33.82
C ASP A 221 36.08 5.68 33.12
N PRO A 222 35.32 6.53 33.84
CA PRO A 222 34.48 7.55 33.23
C PRO A 222 35.25 8.74 32.58
N ASP A 223 36.52 8.93 32.96
CA ASP A 223 37.37 10.01 32.45
C ASP A 223 38.23 9.59 31.27
N LYS A 224 38.28 8.30 30.95
CA LYS A 224 39.03 7.72 29.86
C LYS A 224 38.20 7.72 28.55
N PRO A 225 38.77 8.16 27.40
CA PRO A 225 38.10 8.02 26.13
C PRO A 225 37.73 6.55 25.79
N ILE A 226 36.56 6.32 25.24
CA ILE A 226 36.05 4.94 25.02
C ILE A 226 36.93 4.14 24.06
N LYS A 227 37.59 4.79 23.09
CA LYS A 227 38.58 4.16 22.20
C LYS A 227 39.75 3.52 22.95
N ASP A 228 40.08 4.01 24.14
CA ASP A 228 41.17 3.54 24.95
C ASP A 228 40.75 2.50 26.01
N TYR A 229 39.46 2.14 26.04
CA TYR A 229 38.93 1.10 26.91
C TYR A 229 39.55 -0.25 26.58
N THR A 230 39.80 -1.05 27.63
CA THR A 230 40.10 -2.47 27.43
C THR A 230 38.87 -3.19 26.83
N VAL A 231 39.08 -4.35 26.20
CA VAL A 231 37.98 -5.19 25.70
C VAL A 231 36.91 -5.42 26.75
N ARG A 232 37.34 -5.66 28.02
CA ARG A 232 36.43 -5.89 29.15
C ARG A 232 35.62 -4.64 29.53
N GLU A 233 36.24 -3.47 29.61
CA GLU A 233 35.54 -2.20 29.87
C GLU A 233 34.53 -1.88 28.79
N ARG A 234 34.91 -2.11 27.53
CA ARG A 234 34.02 -1.91 26.38
C ARG A 234 32.83 -2.87 26.38
N ASP A 235 33.07 -4.15 26.67
CA ASP A 235 31.97 -5.15 26.79
C ASP A 235 31.09 -4.84 28.00
N ASP A 236 31.66 -4.43 29.12
CA ASP A 236 30.92 -4.06 30.32
C ASP A 236 30.06 -2.79 30.07
N LEU A 237 30.56 -1.79 29.33
CA LEU A 237 29.77 -0.63 28.91
C LEU A 237 28.62 -1.01 27.99
N LEU A 238 28.91 -1.80 26.94
CA LEU A 238 27.97 -2.01 25.85
C LEU A 238 26.99 -3.18 26.08
N TYR A 239 27.47 -4.31 26.62
CA TYR A 239 26.72 -5.58 26.62
C TYR A 239 26.52 -6.26 27.96
N LYS A 240 26.99 -5.65 29.08
CA LYS A 240 26.90 -6.29 30.40
C LYS A 240 25.49 -6.76 30.74
N THR A 241 25.39 -7.98 31.21
CA THR A 241 24.15 -8.54 31.75
C THR A 241 23.73 -7.85 33.06
N PRO A 242 22.44 -7.79 33.41
CA PRO A 242 21.94 -7.12 34.59
C PRO A 242 22.67 -7.53 35.87
N THR A 243 23.35 -6.58 36.50
CA THR A 243 24.18 -6.79 37.71
C THR A 243 23.80 -5.74 38.74
N LYS A 244 23.65 -6.16 40.01
CA LYS A 244 23.36 -5.23 41.11
C LYS A 244 24.59 -4.38 41.44
N VAL A 245 24.42 -3.07 41.43
CA VAL A 245 25.48 -2.08 41.81
C VAL A 245 24.90 -1.04 42.75
N LYS A 246 25.78 -0.31 43.43
CA LYS A 246 25.43 0.83 44.27
C LYS A 246 25.97 2.10 43.62
N VAL A 247 25.10 2.98 43.12
CA VAL A 247 25.44 4.24 42.47
C VAL A 247 24.90 5.38 43.32
N ALA A 248 25.70 6.36 43.64
CA ALA A 248 25.32 7.48 44.53
C ALA A 248 24.60 7.04 45.81
N GLY A 249 24.99 5.89 46.37
CA GLY A 249 24.35 5.34 47.56
C GLY A 249 23.06 4.54 47.35
N ILE A 250 22.52 4.48 46.13
CA ILE A 250 21.27 3.80 45.75
C ILE A 250 21.60 2.43 45.14
N ASN A 251 20.94 1.37 45.63
CA ASN A 251 21.03 0.05 44.99
C ASN A 251 20.21 0.03 43.68
N MET A 252 20.87 -0.27 42.58
CA MET A 252 20.21 -0.36 41.26
C MET A 252 20.74 -1.56 40.46
N SER A 253 20.05 -1.90 39.39
CA SER A 253 20.52 -2.88 38.42
C SER A 253 21.25 -2.16 37.27
N TYR A 254 22.56 -2.40 37.17
CA TYR A 254 23.36 -2.00 36.02
C TYR A 254 23.15 -2.98 34.87
N GLU A 255 22.98 -2.45 33.68
CA GLU A 255 22.84 -3.22 32.42
C GLU A 255 23.61 -2.45 31.35
N GLY A 256 24.24 -3.16 30.43
CA GLY A 256 24.97 -2.55 29.32
C GLY A 256 24.05 -1.66 28.45
N LEU A 257 24.65 -0.69 27.79
CA LEU A 257 23.94 0.35 27.00
C LEU A 257 23.05 -0.27 25.93
N ILE A 258 23.56 -1.26 25.19
CA ILE A 258 22.82 -1.87 24.06
C ILE A 258 21.56 -2.62 24.52
N PRO A 259 21.61 -3.55 25.50
CA PRO A 259 20.38 -4.20 26.00
C PRO A 259 19.36 -3.19 26.57
N LYS A 260 19.87 -2.12 27.22
CA LYS A 260 19.02 -1.06 27.77
C LYS A 260 18.29 -0.26 26.67
N LEU A 261 18.98 0.08 25.57
CA LEU A 261 18.38 0.77 24.42
C LEU A 261 17.39 -0.13 23.68
N GLN A 262 17.70 -1.41 23.51
CA GLN A 262 16.78 -2.37 22.93
C GLN A 262 15.44 -2.40 23.67
N LYS A 263 15.45 -2.42 25.01
CA LYS A 263 14.23 -2.41 25.83
C LYS A 263 13.52 -1.06 25.85
N SER A 264 14.25 0.05 25.89
CA SER A 264 13.67 1.38 26.13
C SER A 264 13.28 2.15 24.88
N ILE A 265 13.95 1.90 23.75
CA ILE A 265 13.76 2.61 22.47
C ILE A 265 13.34 1.62 21.38
N PHE A 266 14.19 0.65 21.04
CA PHE A 266 14.00 -0.18 19.85
C PHE A 266 12.87 -1.23 19.94
N SER A 267 12.35 -1.51 21.15
CA SER A 267 11.17 -2.36 21.33
C SER A 267 9.84 -1.62 21.22
N LYS A 268 9.87 -0.28 21.15
CA LYS A 268 8.66 0.53 21.07
C LYS A 268 8.23 0.75 19.63
N ASP A 269 6.92 0.94 19.45
CA ASP A 269 6.35 1.35 18.18
C ASP A 269 6.95 2.72 17.77
N PRO A 270 7.58 2.83 16.59
CA PRO A 270 8.12 4.10 16.08
C PRO A 270 7.10 5.23 16.05
N ASP A 271 5.82 4.91 15.83
CA ASP A 271 4.74 5.90 15.77
C ASP A 271 4.33 6.45 17.14
N ALA A 272 4.66 5.72 18.21
CA ALA A 272 4.49 6.17 19.59
C ALA A 272 5.69 6.97 20.13
N MET A 273 6.80 7.09 19.39
CA MET A 273 8.00 7.79 19.81
C MET A 273 7.90 9.30 19.58
N GLN A 274 8.56 10.07 20.46
CA GLN A 274 8.78 11.51 20.22
C GLN A 274 9.66 11.72 18.97
N PRO A 275 9.46 12.79 18.18
CA PRO A 275 10.15 12.98 16.90
C PRO A 275 11.68 12.86 16.95
N HIS A 276 12.31 13.43 17.98
CA HIS A 276 13.77 13.37 18.14
C HIS A 276 14.30 11.99 18.54
N ILE A 277 13.52 11.20 19.29
CA ILE A 277 13.86 9.81 19.64
C ILE A 277 13.70 8.92 18.40
N ARG A 278 12.66 9.14 17.60
CA ARG A 278 12.45 8.45 16.31
C ARG A 278 13.60 8.71 15.36
N ALA A 279 13.97 9.99 15.14
CA ALA A 279 15.10 10.36 14.28
C ALA A 279 16.42 9.73 14.73
N PHE A 280 16.63 9.60 16.06
CA PHE A 280 17.77 8.87 16.60
C PHE A 280 17.67 7.36 16.30
N ALA A 281 16.53 6.74 16.53
CA ALA A 281 16.32 5.30 16.30
C ALA A 281 16.49 4.95 14.81
N GLU A 282 15.97 5.77 13.89
CA GLU A 282 16.14 5.61 12.46
C GLU A 282 17.60 5.72 12.01
N ARG A 283 18.39 6.61 12.65
CA ARG A 283 19.81 6.77 12.36
C ARG A 283 20.68 5.67 12.97
N ALA A 284 20.32 5.18 14.17
CA ALA A 284 21.10 4.19 14.90
C ALA A 284 20.76 2.74 14.54
N ALA A 285 19.59 2.48 13.96
CA ALA A 285 19.21 1.16 13.49
C ALA A 285 19.68 0.95 12.04
N THR A 286 20.65 0.09 11.84
CA THR A 286 21.04 -0.39 10.51
C THR A 286 20.37 -1.73 10.24
N PHE A 287 19.59 -1.77 9.17
CA PHE A 287 19.04 -3.03 8.68
C PHE A 287 20.00 -3.61 7.66
N GLY A 288 20.52 -4.77 7.93
CA GLY A 288 21.47 -5.44 7.04
C GLY A 288 21.07 -6.89 6.76
N THR A 289 21.55 -7.42 5.65
CA THR A 289 21.40 -8.84 5.32
C THR A 289 21.97 -9.68 6.45
N CYS A 290 21.23 -10.69 6.89
CA CYS A 290 21.69 -11.59 7.96
C CYS A 290 23.00 -12.28 7.54
N PRO A 291 24.11 -12.09 8.30
CA PRO A 291 25.42 -12.66 7.92
C PRO A 291 25.50 -14.19 8.04
N GLU A 292 24.58 -14.82 8.80
CA GLU A 292 24.54 -16.28 8.93
C GLU A 292 23.86 -16.97 7.76
N CYS A 293 22.73 -16.43 7.32
CA CYS A 293 21.97 -17.03 6.23
C CYS A 293 22.10 -16.27 4.89
N GLU A 294 22.81 -15.13 4.85
CA GLU A 294 23.02 -14.32 3.65
C GLU A 294 21.70 -13.94 2.95
N GLY A 295 20.69 -13.59 3.77
CA GLY A 295 19.35 -13.22 3.30
C GLY A 295 18.44 -14.39 2.91
N THR A 296 18.92 -15.65 2.87
CA THR A 296 18.13 -16.81 2.45
C THR A 296 17.05 -17.23 3.46
N ARG A 297 17.09 -16.70 4.69
CA ARG A 297 16.16 -17.01 5.79
C ARG A 297 16.31 -18.44 6.35
N LEU A 298 17.12 -19.28 5.70
CA LEU A 298 17.26 -20.71 5.97
C LEU A 298 18.60 -21.05 6.63
N THR A 299 18.63 -22.13 7.38
CA THR A 299 19.85 -22.76 7.91
C THR A 299 20.68 -23.42 6.81
N ALA A 300 21.90 -23.85 7.11
CA ALA A 300 22.83 -24.44 6.14
C ALA A 300 22.25 -25.68 5.44
N GLY A 301 21.62 -26.61 6.18
CA GLY A 301 21.12 -27.85 5.60
C GLY A 301 20.23 -27.66 4.36
N PRO A 302 19.09 -26.90 4.46
CA PRO A 302 18.25 -26.58 3.30
C PRO A 302 18.97 -25.86 2.17
N ARG A 303 20.01 -25.06 2.47
CA ARG A 303 20.81 -24.35 1.46
C ARG A 303 21.77 -25.28 0.71
N GLU A 304 22.20 -26.39 1.34
CA GLU A 304 23.07 -27.39 0.72
C GLU A 304 22.30 -28.39 -0.15
N CYS A 305 20.99 -28.55 0.10
CA CYS A 305 20.11 -29.42 -0.70
C CYS A 305 19.80 -28.78 -2.05
N LYS A 306 20.08 -29.52 -3.14
CA LYS A 306 19.99 -28.99 -4.51
C LYS A 306 19.17 -29.87 -5.42
N ILE A 307 18.53 -29.26 -6.40
CA ILE A 307 17.97 -29.90 -7.59
C ILE A 307 18.65 -29.23 -8.78
N ASP A 308 19.26 -30.00 -9.67
CA ASP A 308 20.00 -29.45 -10.81
C ASP A 308 20.97 -28.33 -10.44
N GLY A 309 21.73 -28.52 -9.36
CA GLY A 309 22.74 -27.58 -8.87
C GLY A 309 22.21 -26.35 -8.11
N ARG A 310 20.91 -26.14 -7.99
CA ARG A 310 20.27 -24.99 -7.35
C ARG A 310 19.60 -25.37 -6.04
N SER A 311 19.79 -24.55 -5.00
CA SER A 311 19.07 -24.68 -3.73
C SER A 311 17.68 -24.05 -3.82
N ILE A 312 16.81 -24.36 -2.85
CA ILE A 312 15.48 -23.73 -2.75
C ILE A 312 15.59 -22.19 -2.61
N ALA A 313 16.63 -21.68 -1.98
CA ALA A 313 16.87 -20.25 -1.85
C ALA A 313 17.26 -19.61 -3.19
N ASP A 314 18.08 -20.31 -3.99
CA ASP A 314 18.47 -19.83 -5.31
C ASP A 314 17.26 -19.72 -6.24
N VAL A 315 16.41 -20.74 -6.29
CA VAL A 315 15.22 -20.73 -7.14
C VAL A 315 14.14 -19.77 -6.64
N ALA A 316 14.04 -19.53 -5.32
CA ALA A 316 13.11 -18.55 -4.78
C ALA A 316 13.50 -17.10 -5.14
N LYS A 317 14.79 -16.83 -5.40
CA LYS A 317 15.30 -15.51 -5.84
C LYS A 317 15.14 -15.28 -7.35
N MET A 318 14.95 -16.35 -8.14
CA MET A 318 14.74 -16.20 -9.57
C MET A 318 13.46 -15.42 -9.86
N GLN A 319 13.42 -14.69 -10.98
CA GLN A 319 12.14 -14.21 -11.50
C GLN A 319 11.25 -15.42 -11.80
N VAL A 320 9.94 -15.25 -11.58
CA VAL A 320 8.97 -16.34 -11.80
C VAL A 320 9.01 -16.85 -13.25
N SER A 321 9.24 -15.96 -14.23
CA SER A 321 9.43 -16.33 -15.63
C SER A 321 10.58 -17.31 -15.82
N ASP A 322 11.75 -17.02 -15.20
CA ASP A 322 12.95 -17.86 -15.29
C ASP A 322 12.78 -19.17 -14.53
N LEU A 323 12.13 -19.08 -13.34
CA LEU A 323 11.78 -20.24 -12.55
C LEU A 323 10.87 -21.20 -13.32
N THR A 324 9.87 -20.67 -14.03
CA THR A 324 8.96 -21.45 -14.87
C THR A 324 9.72 -22.14 -16.01
N ALA A 325 10.63 -21.43 -16.66
CA ALA A 325 11.46 -21.99 -17.73
C ALA A 325 12.41 -23.09 -17.19
N TRP A 326 13.06 -22.85 -16.04
CA TRP A 326 13.93 -23.82 -15.40
C TRP A 326 13.19 -25.11 -15.01
N LEU A 327 12.01 -24.98 -14.38
CA LEU A 327 11.17 -26.14 -14.02
C LEU A 327 10.71 -26.93 -15.27
N GLY A 328 10.51 -26.24 -16.40
CA GLY A 328 10.16 -26.86 -17.68
C GLY A 328 11.27 -27.72 -18.26
N GLY A 329 12.54 -27.44 -17.90
CA GLY A 329 13.70 -28.20 -18.32
C GLY A 329 14.03 -29.42 -17.44
N LEU A 330 13.35 -29.61 -16.29
CA LEU A 330 13.62 -30.68 -15.36
C LEU A 330 12.91 -31.98 -15.77
N ASP A 331 13.69 -33.09 -15.84
CA ASP A 331 13.15 -34.46 -15.99
C ASP A 331 13.08 -35.13 -14.62
N LEU A 332 11.92 -35.07 -13.96
CA LEU A 332 11.69 -35.61 -12.62
C LEU A 332 10.41 -36.48 -12.60
N PRO A 333 10.46 -37.69 -13.18
CA PRO A 333 9.27 -38.54 -13.28
C PRO A 333 8.66 -38.91 -11.94
N GLU A 334 9.48 -39.00 -10.88
CA GLU A 334 9.02 -39.29 -9.51
C GLU A 334 8.17 -38.16 -8.90
N ALA A 335 8.31 -36.94 -9.42
CA ALA A 335 7.61 -35.72 -8.94
C ALA A 335 6.67 -35.11 -10.00
N GLY A 336 6.41 -35.83 -11.12
CA GLY A 336 5.68 -35.31 -12.28
C GLY A 336 4.38 -34.54 -11.96
N PRO A 337 3.44 -35.12 -11.20
CA PRO A 337 2.18 -34.41 -10.85
C PRO A 337 2.42 -33.12 -10.04
N LEU A 338 3.39 -33.12 -9.13
CA LEU A 338 3.76 -31.96 -8.33
C LEU A 338 4.42 -30.88 -9.19
N LEU A 339 5.33 -31.31 -10.08
CA LEU A 339 6.00 -30.41 -11.02
C LEU A 339 4.98 -29.72 -11.94
N GLY A 340 4.04 -30.50 -12.50
CA GLY A 340 2.97 -29.93 -13.33
C GLY A 340 2.06 -28.94 -12.60
N ALA A 341 1.70 -29.23 -11.36
CA ALA A 341 0.92 -28.32 -10.53
C ALA A 341 1.67 -27.00 -10.23
N LEU A 342 2.98 -27.11 -9.91
CA LEU A 342 3.81 -25.93 -9.66
C LEU A 342 4.00 -25.10 -10.93
N GLN A 343 4.24 -25.72 -12.08
CA GLN A 343 4.35 -25.06 -13.38
C GLN A 343 3.07 -24.31 -13.74
N ALA A 344 1.89 -24.91 -13.53
CA ALA A 344 0.61 -24.27 -13.78
C ALA A 344 0.39 -23.05 -12.86
N ALA A 345 0.73 -23.18 -11.56
CA ALA A 345 0.65 -22.07 -10.62
C ALA A 345 1.56 -20.91 -11.03
N LEU A 346 2.80 -21.18 -11.46
CA LEU A 346 3.75 -20.15 -11.90
C LEU A 346 3.37 -19.54 -13.26
N ALA A 347 2.78 -20.31 -14.19
CA ALA A 347 2.26 -19.78 -15.44
C ALA A 347 1.22 -18.69 -15.21
N SER A 348 0.37 -18.85 -14.19
CA SER A 348 -0.63 -17.81 -13.82
C SER A 348 0.00 -16.48 -13.37
N PHE A 349 1.22 -16.50 -12.77
CA PHE A 349 1.95 -15.25 -12.50
C PHE A 349 2.34 -14.53 -13.80
N VAL A 350 2.81 -15.30 -14.80
CA VAL A 350 3.23 -14.71 -16.08
C VAL A 350 2.02 -14.15 -16.82
N GLU A 351 0.89 -14.86 -16.79
CA GLU A 351 -0.38 -14.38 -17.37
C GLU A 351 -0.86 -13.06 -16.74
N LEU A 352 -0.68 -12.91 -15.41
CA LEU A 352 -1.01 -11.68 -14.68
C LEU A 352 0.03 -10.55 -14.86
N GLY A 353 1.07 -10.75 -15.66
CA GLY A 353 2.15 -9.77 -15.81
C GLY A 353 3.03 -9.62 -14.54
N LEU A 354 3.08 -10.66 -13.69
CA LEU A 354 3.88 -10.70 -12.47
C LEU A 354 5.14 -11.60 -12.61
N GLY A 355 5.48 -12.00 -13.82
CA GLY A 355 6.62 -12.88 -14.11
C GLY A 355 7.98 -12.34 -13.65
N TYR A 356 8.10 -11.02 -13.48
CA TYR A 356 9.30 -10.36 -12.99
C TYR A 356 9.48 -10.43 -11.47
N LEU A 357 8.46 -10.82 -10.72
CA LEU A 357 8.57 -10.98 -9.27
C LEU A 357 9.38 -12.24 -8.94
N SER A 358 10.05 -12.22 -7.79
CA SER A 358 10.64 -13.40 -7.18
C SER A 358 9.79 -13.91 -6.02
N LEU A 359 9.86 -15.22 -5.75
CA LEU A 359 9.08 -15.84 -4.68
C LEU A 359 9.57 -15.44 -3.27
N ASP A 360 10.81 -14.99 -3.14
CA ASP A 360 11.39 -14.52 -1.87
C ASP A 360 11.10 -13.04 -1.58
N ARG A 361 10.55 -12.29 -2.54
CA ARG A 361 10.19 -10.89 -2.36
C ARG A 361 9.19 -10.74 -1.21
N ALA A 362 9.48 -9.82 -0.28
CA ALA A 362 8.63 -9.56 0.87
C ALA A 362 7.24 -9.06 0.42
N SER A 363 6.16 -9.64 0.95
CA SER A 363 4.79 -9.26 0.58
C SER A 363 4.46 -7.79 0.90
N GLY A 364 5.06 -7.23 1.96
CA GLY A 364 4.89 -5.83 2.35
C GLY A 364 5.56 -4.81 1.42
N SER A 365 6.48 -5.27 0.52
CA SER A 365 7.14 -4.41 -0.47
C SER A 365 6.39 -4.29 -1.80
N LEU A 366 5.26 -4.98 -1.92
CA LEU A 366 4.44 -4.97 -3.13
C LEU A 366 3.65 -3.66 -3.25
N SER A 367 3.52 -3.16 -4.47
CA SER A 367 2.56 -2.10 -4.77
C SER A 367 1.12 -2.59 -4.58
N GLY A 368 0.15 -1.65 -4.46
CA GLY A 368 -1.27 -2.01 -4.32
C GLY A 368 -1.76 -2.92 -5.47
N GLY A 369 -1.41 -2.58 -6.71
CA GLY A 369 -1.78 -3.38 -7.88
C GLY A 369 -1.07 -4.75 -7.94
N GLU A 370 0.20 -4.86 -7.51
CA GLU A 370 0.88 -6.16 -7.39
C GLU A 370 0.20 -7.03 -6.33
N ALA A 371 -0.12 -6.47 -5.17
CA ALA A 371 -0.79 -7.18 -4.08
C ALA A 371 -2.17 -7.68 -4.51
N GLN A 372 -2.95 -6.85 -5.20
CA GLN A 372 -4.26 -7.21 -5.74
C GLN A 372 -4.17 -8.38 -6.73
N ARG A 373 -3.22 -8.32 -7.69
CA ARG A 373 -3.01 -9.41 -8.66
C ARG A 373 -2.54 -10.70 -8.00
N ILE A 374 -1.72 -10.63 -6.94
CA ILE A 374 -1.33 -11.80 -6.15
C ILE A 374 -2.53 -12.41 -5.41
N LYS A 375 -3.45 -11.60 -4.88
CA LYS A 375 -4.70 -12.10 -4.31
C LYS A 375 -5.51 -12.88 -5.36
N LEU A 376 -5.57 -12.37 -6.60
CA LEU A 376 -6.28 -13.01 -7.70
C LEU A 376 -5.68 -14.38 -8.11
N LEU A 377 -4.36 -14.56 -8.04
CA LEU A 377 -3.69 -15.83 -8.36
C LEU A 377 -4.29 -17.03 -7.68
N ARG A 378 -4.68 -16.89 -6.40
CA ARG A 378 -5.28 -17.99 -5.62
C ARG A 378 -6.62 -18.47 -6.21
N HIS A 379 -7.31 -17.62 -6.94
CA HIS A 379 -8.65 -17.88 -7.44
C HIS A 379 -8.68 -18.33 -8.91
N LEU A 380 -7.65 -18.02 -9.69
CA LEU A 380 -7.55 -18.42 -11.09
C LEU A 380 -7.55 -19.94 -11.28
N GLY A 381 -6.85 -20.66 -10.40
CA GLY A 381 -6.80 -22.14 -10.38
C GLY A 381 -7.99 -22.80 -9.67
N SER A 382 -8.93 -22.02 -9.10
CA SER A 382 -10.06 -22.57 -8.34
C SER A 382 -11.05 -23.27 -9.27
N ALA A 383 -11.54 -24.43 -8.83
CA ALA A 383 -12.64 -25.14 -9.46
C ALA A 383 -14.03 -24.63 -9.03
N LEU A 384 -14.08 -23.57 -8.19
CA LEU A 384 -15.35 -23.01 -7.73
C LEU A 384 -16.05 -22.30 -8.88
N THR A 385 -17.35 -22.50 -8.95
CA THR A 385 -18.28 -21.84 -9.89
C THR A 385 -19.42 -21.23 -9.10
N ASP A 386 -20.17 -20.33 -9.72
CA ASP A 386 -21.28 -19.60 -9.10
C ASP A 386 -20.85 -18.78 -7.87
N VAL A 387 -19.64 -18.20 -7.92
CA VAL A 387 -19.07 -17.31 -6.93
C VAL A 387 -19.18 -15.87 -7.42
N THR A 388 -19.36 -14.91 -6.52
CA THR A 388 -19.31 -13.48 -6.85
C THR A 388 -17.90 -12.93 -6.59
N TYR A 389 -17.17 -12.60 -7.63
CA TYR A 389 -15.90 -11.87 -7.51
C TYR A 389 -16.15 -10.37 -7.51
N VAL A 390 -15.55 -9.66 -6.56
CA VAL A 390 -15.71 -8.21 -6.41
C VAL A 390 -14.33 -7.56 -6.49
N PHE A 391 -14.15 -6.70 -7.50
CA PHE A 391 -12.87 -6.02 -7.78
C PHE A 391 -12.96 -4.51 -7.55
N ASP A 392 -11.95 -3.97 -6.89
CA ASP A 392 -11.77 -2.52 -6.71
C ASP A 392 -10.65 -2.03 -7.63
N GLU A 393 -11.01 -1.34 -8.70
CA GLU A 393 -10.10 -0.77 -9.70
C GLU A 393 -8.95 -1.73 -10.10
N PRO A 394 -9.24 -2.92 -10.66
CA PRO A 394 -8.22 -3.94 -10.92
C PRO A 394 -7.15 -3.51 -11.93
N THR A 395 -7.36 -2.42 -12.65
CA THR A 395 -6.43 -1.90 -13.65
C THR A 395 -5.57 -0.74 -13.16
N ILE A 396 -5.62 -0.43 -11.86
CA ILE A 396 -4.84 0.66 -11.26
C ILE A 396 -3.33 0.44 -11.45
N GLY A 397 -2.61 1.50 -11.83
CA GLY A 397 -1.15 1.44 -12.04
C GLY A 397 -0.71 0.50 -13.17
N LEU A 398 -1.63 0.06 -14.03
CA LEU A 398 -1.31 -0.83 -15.15
C LEU A 398 -1.06 -0.05 -16.43
N HIS A 399 0.02 -0.46 -17.12
CA HIS A 399 0.24 -0.06 -18.51
C HIS A 399 -0.90 -0.60 -19.42
N PRO A 400 -1.29 0.09 -20.49
CA PRO A 400 -2.36 -0.37 -21.40
C PRO A 400 -2.21 -1.82 -21.88
N HIS A 401 -0.99 -2.29 -22.10
CA HIS A 401 -0.70 -3.69 -22.43
C HIS A 401 -1.16 -4.67 -21.33
N ASP A 402 -0.92 -4.32 -20.06
CA ASP A 402 -1.28 -5.16 -18.91
C ASP A 402 -2.79 -5.09 -18.61
N ILE A 403 -3.47 -3.98 -18.97
CA ILE A 403 -4.93 -3.85 -18.87
C ILE A 403 -5.62 -4.89 -19.76
N GLN A 404 -5.13 -5.12 -20.98
CA GLN A 404 -5.70 -6.15 -21.87
C GLN A 404 -5.62 -7.55 -21.25
N ARG A 405 -4.49 -7.88 -20.59
CA ARG A 405 -4.34 -9.15 -19.86
C ARG A 405 -5.32 -9.26 -18.70
N MET A 406 -5.46 -8.20 -17.91
CA MET A 406 -6.40 -8.15 -16.78
C MET A 406 -7.84 -8.33 -17.28
N ASN A 407 -8.23 -7.63 -18.34
CA ASN A 407 -9.55 -7.76 -18.95
C ASN A 407 -9.84 -9.19 -19.42
N SER A 408 -8.86 -9.85 -20.05
CA SER A 408 -8.98 -11.26 -20.45
C SER A 408 -9.22 -12.18 -19.24
N LEU A 409 -8.59 -11.92 -18.11
CA LEU A 409 -8.77 -12.71 -16.89
C LEU A 409 -10.15 -12.49 -16.25
N LEU A 410 -10.64 -11.24 -16.23
CA LEU A 410 -12.00 -10.95 -15.74
C LEU A 410 -13.05 -11.70 -16.58
N LEU A 411 -12.87 -11.71 -17.91
CA LEU A 411 -13.73 -12.47 -18.81
C LEU A 411 -13.62 -13.99 -18.59
N GLN A 412 -12.43 -14.53 -18.37
CA GLN A 412 -12.23 -15.95 -18.02
C GLN A 412 -12.94 -16.34 -16.72
N LEU A 413 -12.91 -15.48 -15.69
CA LEU A 413 -13.64 -15.72 -14.44
C LEU A 413 -15.16 -15.76 -14.69
N ARG A 414 -15.70 -14.83 -15.46
CA ARG A 414 -17.10 -14.81 -15.88
C ARG A 414 -17.45 -16.08 -16.66
N ASP A 415 -16.65 -16.44 -17.66
CA ASP A 415 -16.91 -17.57 -18.57
C ASP A 415 -16.86 -18.93 -17.86
N LYS A 416 -16.21 -19.01 -16.67
CA LYS A 416 -16.30 -20.14 -15.76
C LYS A 416 -17.65 -20.24 -15.03
N GLY A 417 -18.58 -19.32 -15.27
CA GLY A 417 -19.91 -19.31 -14.65
C GLY A 417 -19.95 -18.53 -13.32
N ASN A 418 -19.06 -17.57 -13.13
CA ASN A 418 -19.06 -16.70 -11.96
C ASN A 418 -19.69 -15.34 -12.25
N THR A 419 -20.19 -14.69 -11.21
CA THR A 419 -20.58 -13.29 -11.24
C THR A 419 -19.35 -12.42 -10.98
N VAL A 420 -19.11 -11.42 -11.82
CA VAL A 420 -17.93 -10.54 -11.67
C VAL A 420 -18.42 -9.09 -11.54
N LEU A 421 -18.22 -8.49 -10.39
CA LEU A 421 -18.55 -7.09 -10.10
C LEU A 421 -17.25 -6.29 -10.06
N VAL A 422 -17.14 -5.25 -10.87
CA VAL A 422 -15.92 -4.46 -11.03
C VAL A 422 -16.24 -2.98 -10.82
N VAL A 423 -15.63 -2.34 -9.84
CA VAL A 423 -15.61 -0.87 -9.74
C VAL A 423 -14.46 -0.36 -10.60
N GLU A 424 -14.76 0.44 -11.62
CA GLU A 424 -13.74 0.87 -12.60
C GLU A 424 -14.08 2.20 -13.28
N HIS A 425 -13.03 2.88 -13.75
CA HIS A 425 -13.12 4.16 -14.44
C HIS A 425 -12.47 4.14 -15.83
N LYS A 426 -11.68 3.10 -16.15
CA LYS A 426 -10.96 3.04 -17.43
C LYS A 426 -11.88 2.57 -18.57
N PRO A 427 -11.94 3.30 -19.70
CA PRO A 427 -12.79 2.96 -20.83
C PRO A 427 -12.57 1.55 -21.36
N GLU A 428 -11.31 1.08 -21.36
CA GLU A 428 -10.93 -0.24 -21.87
C GLU A 428 -11.55 -1.38 -21.04
N THR A 429 -11.79 -1.16 -19.77
CA THR A 429 -12.42 -2.15 -18.89
C THR A 429 -13.94 -1.97 -18.83
N ILE A 430 -14.45 -0.73 -18.87
CA ILE A 430 -15.89 -0.49 -19.05
C ILE A 430 -16.39 -1.18 -20.31
N ALA A 431 -15.61 -1.11 -21.41
CA ALA A 431 -15.98 -1.66 -22.72
C ALA A 431 -16.16 -3.18 -22.75
N ILE A 432 -15.63 -3.94 -21.80
CA ILE A 432 -15.82 -5.40 -21.73
C ILE A 432 -16.99 -5.82 -20.83
N GLY A 433 -17.70 -4.86 -20.21
CA GLY A 433 -18.85 -5.13 -19.35
C GLY A 433 -20.03 -5.69 -20.11
N ASP A 434 -20.63 -6.78 -19.61
CA ASP A 434 -21.92 -7.27 -20.09
C ASP A 434 -23.05 -6.37 -19.63
N HIS A 435 -22.86 -5.73 -18.45
CA HIS A 435 -23.79 -4.84 -17.79
C HIS A 435 -23.03 -3.69 -17.12
N VAL A 436 -23.59 -2.49 -17.16
CA VAL A 436 -22.97 -1.29 -16.57
C VAL A 436 -23.97 -0.60 -15.66
N VAL A 437 -23.51 -0.22 -14.49
CA VAL A 437 -24.22 0.61 -13.51
C VAL A 437 -23.42 1.89 -13.32
N ASP A 438 -23.96 3.03 -13.75
CA ASP A 438 -23.34 4.35 -13.61
C ASP A 438 -23.95 5.08 -12.42
N MET A 439 -23.09 5.46 -11.45
CA MET A 439 -23.51 6.09 -10.20
C MET A 439 -23.18 7.58 -10.20
N GLY A 440 -24.11 8.38 -9.72
CA GLY A 440 -24.00 9.83 -9.72
C GLY A 440 -25.16 10.51 -9.00
N PRO A 441 -25.59 11.67 -9.50
CA PRO A 441 -25.00 12.46 -10.61
C PRO A 441 -23.68 13.16 -10.25
N GLY A 442 -23.42 13.40 -8.96
CA GLY A 442 -22.23 14.03 -8.42
C GLY A 442 -21.50 13.16 -7.39
N ALA A 443 -20.75 13.80 -6.50
CA ALA A 443 -19.95 13.17 -5.47
C ALA A 443 -20.49 13.50 -4.06
N GLY A 444 -20.26 12.64 -3.07
CA GLY A 444 -20.70 12.87 -1.69
C GLY A 444 -22.21 13.02 -1.56
N PRO A 445 -22.71 14.14 -0.97
CA PRO A 445 -24.17 14.37 -0.83
C PRO A 445 -24.91 14.49 -2.15
N ASP A 446 -24.26 14.91 -3.22
CA ASP A 446 -24.83 15.06 -4.56
C ASP A 446 -24.75 13.76 -5.38
N GLY A 447 -24.15 12.70 -4.80
CA GLY A 447 -24.09 11.36 -5.38
C GLY A 447 -25.13 10.42 -4.76
N GLY A 448 -24.81 9.12 -4.81
CA GLY A 448 -25.57 8.08 -4.15
C GLY A 448 -26.80 7.57 -4.91
N GLU A 449 -26.93 7.90 -6.19
CA GLU A 449 -28.05 7.47 -7.06
C GLU A 449 -27.51 6.67 -8.25
N ILE A 450 -28.32 5.78 -8.82
CA ILE A 450 -28.05 5.15 -10.11
C ILE A 450 -28.57 6.11 -11.18
N VAL A 451 -27.69 6.62 -12.02
CA VAL A 451 -28.03 7.54 -13.12
C VAL A 451 -28.20 6.82 -14.44
N PHE A 452 -27.66 5.60 -14.54
CA PHE A 452 -27.84 4.74 -15.69
C PHE A 452 -27.61 3.27 -15.31
N GLU A 453 -28.37 2.37 -15.93
CA GLU A 453 -28.23 0.92 -15.87
C GLU A 453 -28.53 0.35 -17.26
N GLY A 454 -27.64 -0.51 -17.80
CA GLY A 454 -27.81 -1.10 -19.12
C GLY A 454 -26.52 -1.64 -19.73
N THR A 455 -26.46 -1.71 -21.04
CA THR A 455 -25.29 -2.14 -21.80
C THR A 455 -24.32 -0.97 -22.04
N VAL A 456 -23.08 -1.28 -22.43
CA VAL A 456 -22.06 -0.27 -22.76
C VAL A 456 -22.50 0.61 -23.95
N ASP A 457 -23.20 0.04 -24.95
CA ASP A 457 -23.68 0.81 -26.11
C ASP A 457 -24.80 1.78 -25.73
N GLU A 458 -25.69 1.38 -24.84
CA GLU A 458 -26.72 2.25 -24.28
C GLU A 458 -26.12 3.37 -23.40
N LEU A 459 -25.05 3.07 -22.63
CA LEU A 459 -24.32 4.06 -21.83
C LEU A 459 -23.77 5.21 -22.72
N ARG A 460 -23.21 4.91 -23.88
CA ARG A 460 -22.74 5.93 -24.84
C ARG A 460 -23.82 6.92 -25.23
N GLY A 461 -25.06 6.48 -25.30
CA GLY A 461 -26.22 7.29 -25.63
C GLY A 461 -26.94 7.93 -24.43
N SER A 462 -26.55 7.62 -23.18
CA SER A 462 -27.31 7.94 -21.99
C SER A 462 -27.30 9.43 -21.60
N GLY A 463 -26.32 10.21 -22.09
CA GLY A 463 -26.14 11.61 -21.69
C GLY A 463 -25.56 11.80 -20.27
N THR A 464 -25.24 10.71 -19.54
CA THR A 464 -24.54 10.76 -18.26
C THR A 464 -23.11 11.30 -18.43
N LEU A 465 -22.47 11.68 -17.34
CA LEU A 465 -21.11 12.19 -17.38
C LEU A 465 -20.13 11.10 -17.91
N THR A 466 -20.29 9.87 -17.45
CA THR A 466 -19.51 8.73 -17.94
C THR A 466 -19.75 8.48 -19.43
N GLY A 467 -21.01 8.42 -19.86
CA GLY A 467 -21.37 8.19 -21.26
C GLY A 467 -20.79 9.24 -22.20
N LYS A 468 -20.80 10.51 -21.80
CA LYS A 468 -20.23 11.63 -22.60
C LYS A 468 -18.71 11.52 -22.77
N HIS A 469 -18.00 11.05 -21.74
CA HIS A 469 -16.54 11.02 -21.71
C HIS A 469 -15.95 9.64 -22.06
N LEU A 470 -16.78 8.60 -22.22
CA LEU A 470 -16.32 7.22 -22.45
C LEU A 470 -15.44 7.10 -23.70
N ASP A 471 -15.81 7.82 -24.77
CA ASP A 471 -15.10 7.80 -26.04
C ASP A 471 -14.17 9.03 -26.22
N ASP A 472 -14.03 9.88 -25.21
CA ASP A 472 -13.11 11.02 -25.24
C ASP A 472 -11.67 10.55 -25.39
N ARG A 473 -10.95 11.20 -26.30
CA ARG A 473 -9.53 10.95 -26.52
C ARG A 473 -8.78 12.27 -26.45
N ALA A 474 -7.72 12.31 -25.67
CA ALA A 474 -6.84 13.46 -25.66
C ALA A 474 -6.07 13.51 -26.99
N ARG A 475 -5.98 14.71 -27.56
CA ARG A 475 -5.09 14.96 -28.70
C ARG A 475 -3.69 15.23 -28.23
N ILE A 476 -2.70 14.89 -29.05
CA ILE A 476 -1.33 15.32 -28.82
C ILE A 476 -1.27 16.86 -28.94
N LYS A 477 -0.48 17.49 -28.09
CA LYS A 477 -0.24 18.95 -28.18
C LYS A 477 0.37 19.31 -29.53
N ASP A 478 -0.18 20.33 -30.18
CA ASP A 478 0.38 20.89 -31.43
C ASP A 478 1.74 21.57 -31.21
N ALA A 479 1.95 22.09 -29.99
CA ALA A 479 3.21 22.69 -29.59
C ALA A 479 3.53 22.29 -28.12
N VAL A 480 4.70 21.73 -27.91
CA VAL A 480 5.23 21.37 -26.60
C VAL A 480 6.11 22.51 -26.06
N ARG A 481 6.18 22.66 -24.75
CA ARG A 481 7.03 23.63 -24.08
C ARG A 481 8.51 23.23 -24.27
N PRO A 482 9.41 24.18 -24.61
CA PRO A 482 10.82 23.86 -24.68
C PRO A 482 11.42 23.71 -23.26
N PRO A 483 12.30 22.73 -23.02
CA PRO A 483 13.02 22.59 -21.76
C PRO A 483 13.85 23.83 -21.43
N LYS A 484 13.91 24.20 -20.15
CA LYS A 484 14.73 25.30 -19.62
C LYS A 484 16.07 24.85 -19.04
N GLY A 485 16.32 23.55 -19.03
CA GLY A 485 17.49 22.88 -18.48
C GLY A 485 17.19 21.39 -18.29
N ALA A 486 18.09 20.66 -17.65
CA ALA A 486 17.91 19.25 -17.35
C ALA A 486 18.58 18.88 -16.02
N ILE A 487 18.06 17.83 -15.37
CA ILE A 487 18.73 17.11 -14.28
C ILE A 487 19.40 15.91 -14.92
N GLU A 488 20.74 15.87 -14.85
CA GLU A 488 21.52 14.76 -15.37
C GLU A 488 21.54 13.59 -14.39
N ILE A 489 21.03 12.43 -14.80
CA ILE A 489 21.16 11.16 -14.09
C ILE A 489 22.18 10.32 -14.86
N ARG A 490 23.20 9.80 -14.18
CA ARG A 490 24.26 8.98 -14.78
C ARG A 490 24.48 7.72 -13.95
N GLY A 491 24.61 6.58 -14.62
CA GLY A 491 24.95 5.29 -14.02
C GLY A 491 23.92 4.77 -13.01
N ALA A 492 22.63 5.11 -13.16
CA ALA A 492 21.61 4.64 -12.23
C ALA A 492 21.44 3.12 -12.31
N SER A 493 21.69 2.43 -11.17
CA SER A 493 21.75 0.96 -11.10
C SER A 493 20.95 0.42 -9.91
N GLU A 494 20.05 1.21 -9.32
CA GLU A 494 19.21 0.75 -8.19
C GLU A 494 18.17 -0.29 -8.68
N HIS A 495 18.01 -1.37 -7.92
CA HIS A 495 17.11 -2.48 -8.18
C HIS A 495 17.35 -3.14 -9.55
N ASN A 496 16.45 -2.94 -10.51
CA ASN A 496 16.54 -3.51 -11.86
C ASN A 496 17.10 -2.56 -12.90
N LEU A 497 17.46 -1.33 -12.53
CA LEU A 497 18.07 -0.38 -13.46
C LEU A 497 19.45 -0.87 -13.93
N GLN A 498 19.72 -0.74 -15.24
CA GLN A 498 20.91 -1.25 -15.90
C GLN A 498 21.78 -0.10 -16.38
N ASP A 499 22.50 0.54 -15.46
CA ASP A 499 23.46 1.64 -15.76
C ASP A 499 22.81 2.75 -16.61
N VAL A 500 21.68 3.27 -16.12
CA VAL A 500 20.85 4.21 -16.88
C VAL A 500 21.43 5.61 -16.86
N ASP A 501 21.67 6.16 -18.04
CA ASP A 501 21.94 7.56 -18.29
C ASP A 501 20.71 8.21 -18.92
N VAL A 502 20.23 9.30 -18.35
CA VAL A 502 19.08 10.06 -18.87
C VAL A 502 19.09 11.50 -18.37
N ASP A 503 18.68 12.42 -19.23
CA ASP A 503 18.52 13.83 -18.91
C ASP A 503 17.03 14.16 -18.70
N ILE A 504 16.66 14.49 -17.46
CA ILE A 504 15.27 14.83 -17.12
C ILE A 504 15.05 16.33 -17.38
N PRO A 505 14.23 16.73 -18.37
CA PRO A 505 14.06 18.12 -18.72
C PRO A 505 13.34 18.93 -17.64
N LEU A 506 13.75 20.16 -17.43
CA LEU A 506 13.19 21.10 -16.46
C LEU A 506 12.25 22.12 -17.10
N GLY A 507 11.27 22.64 -16.35
CA GLY A 507 10.32 23.67 -16.78
C GLY A 507 9.27 23.16 -17.77
N VAL A 508 9.05 21.87 -17.81
CA VAL A 508 8.07 21.17 -18.67
C VAL A 508 7.32 20.09 -17.89
N LEU A 509 6.25 19.56 -18.48
CA LEU A 509 5.56 18.36 -17.99
C LEU A 509 6.25 17.12 -18.60
N THR A 510 7.01 16.41 -17.77
CA THR A 510 7.64 15.14 -18.15
C THR A 510 6.86 13.94 -17.63
N VAL A 511 6.56 12.99 -18.51
CA VAL A 511 5.93 11.72 -18.13
C VAL A 511 6.97 10.59 -18.21
N VAL A 512 7.17 9.90 -17.09
CA VAL A 512 7.98 8.67 -17.00
C VAL A 512 7.03 7.48 -17.08
N THR A 513 7.13 6.68 -18.13
CA THR A 513 6.22 5.58 -18.42
C THR A 513 6.95 4.27 -18.72
N GLY A 514 6.23 3.21 -19.09
CA GLY A 514 6.74 1.87 -19.41
C GLY A 514 5.94 0.78 -18.70
N VAL A 515 6.13 -0.47 -19.09
CA VAL A 515 5.39 -1.61 -18.50
C VAL A 515 5.62 -1.76 -16.98
N ALA A 516 4.72 -2.48 -16.30
CA ALA A 516 4.88 -2.76 -14.87
C ALA A 516 6.22 -3.48 -14.61
N GLY A 517 6.98 -3.04 -13.58
CA GLY A 517 8.29 -3.62 -13.28
C GLY A 517 9.45 -3.19 -14.19
N SER A 518 9.27 -2.18 -15.08
CA SER A 518 10.34 -1.68 -15.94
C SER A 518 11.39 -0.80 -15.26
N GLY A 519 11.18 -0.40 -13.98
CA GLY A 519 12.16 0.39 -13.22
C GLY A 519 11.81 1.87 -13.03
N LYS A 520 10.61 2.32 -13.40
CA LYS A 520 10.15 3.72 -13.26
C LYS A 520 10.35 4.31 -11.88
N SER A 521 9.78 3.64 -10.87
CA SER A 521 9.87 4.08 -9.48
C SER A 521 11.32 4.04 -8.97
N SER A 522 12.13 3.07 -9.42
CA SER A 522 13.56 3.01 -9.08
C SER A 522 14.30 4.21 -9.64
N LEU A 523 14.05 4.61 -10.90
CA LEU A 523 14.65 5.78 -11.51
C LEU A 523 14.24 7.07 -10.78
N VAL A 524 12.94 7.26 -10.58
CA VAL A 524 12.41 8.51 -10.04
C VAL A 524 12.71 8.64 -8.54
N HIS A 525 12.37 7.63 -7.72
CA HIS A 525 12.60 7.72 -6.27
C HIS A 525 14.07 7.51 -5.89
N GLY A 526 14.81 6.69 -6.63
CA GLY A 526 16.24 6.47 -6.42
C GLY A 526 17.11 7.69 -6.72
N SER A 527 16.78 8.45 -7.75
CA SER A 527 17.61 9.55 -8.24
C SER A 527 17.00 10.94 -8.00
N LEU A 528 15.73 11.18 -8.40
CA LEU A 528 15.13 12.50 -8.35
C LEU A 528 14.61 12.89 -6.96
N ALA A 529 14.07 11.95 -6.20
CA ALA A 529 13.55 12.23 -4.86
C ALA A 529 14.62 12.68 -3.86
N LYS A 530 15.90 12.47 -4.20
CA LYS A 530 17.05 12.91 -3.39
C LYS A 530 17.50 14.35 -3.71
N HIS A 531 16.88 15.00 -4.68
CA HIS A 531 17.19 16.39 -5.04
C HIS A 531 16.60 17.34 -4.00
N ASP A 532 17.38 18.33 -3.53
CA ASP A 532 17.00 19.23 -2.43
C ASP A 532 15.70 20.01 -2.67
N ASP A 533 15.37 20.32 -3.93
CA ASP A 533 14.17 21.06 -4.32
C ASP A 533 12.99 20.15 -4.72
N ALA A 534 13.10 18.83 -4.56
CA ALA A 534 12.08 17.89 -5.00
C ALA A 534 10.94 17.75 -3.97
N VAL A 535 9.73 18.01 -4.41
CA VAL A 535 8.49 17.73 -3.68
C VAL A 535 7.89 16.43 -4.21
N VAL A 536 8.03 15.34 -3.45
CA VAL A 536 7.55 14.02 -3.85
C VAL A 536 6.14 13.77 -3.31
N ILE A 537 5.22 13.43 -4.19
CA ILE A 537 3.82 13.18 -3.90
C ILE A 537 3.47 11.76 -4.32
N ASP A 538 3.59 10.85 -3.37
CA ASP A 538 3.32 9.43 -3.52
C ASP A 538 1.94 9.03 -2.97
N GLN A 539 1.51 7.78 -3.23
CA GLN A 539 0.28 7.18 -2.70
C GLN A 539 0.43 6.63 -1.27
N GLY A 540 1.59 6.80 -0.65
CA GLY A 540 1.87 6.30 0.69
C GLY A 540 0.88 6.84 1.72
N ALA A 541 0.66 6.07 2.79
CA ALA A 541 -0.22 6.50 3.87
C ALA A 541 0.19 7.85 4.44
N ILE A 542 -0.77 8.75 4.64
CA ILE A 542 -0.54 9.98 5.38
C ILE A 542 -0.32 9.58 6.85
N ARG A 543 0.88 9.85 7.37
CA ARG A 543 1.17 9.62 8.78
C ARG A 543 0.34 10.59 9.62
N GLY A 544 -0.47 10.06 10.53
CA GLY A 544 -1.33 10.85 11.40
C GLY A 544 -2.02 9.99 12.45
N SER A 545 -2.59 10.63 13.47
CA SER A 545 -3.42 9.95 14.45
C SER A 545 -4.81 9.63 13.86
N ARG A 546 -5.56 8.71 14.50
CA ARG A 546 -6.98 8.43 14.16
C ARG A 546 -7.89 9.67 14.15
N ARG A 547 -7.43 10.81 14.71
CA ARG A 547 -8.12 12.10 14.73
C ARG A 547 -7.72 13.04 13.59
N SER A 548 -6.70 12.66 12.81
CA SER A 548 -6.25 13.47 11.68
C SER A 548 -7.29 13.47 10.56
N ASN A 549 -7.52 14.65 10.01
CA ASN A 549 -8.51 14.90 8.95
C ASN A 549 -7.94 15.92 7.94
N PRO A 550 -8.60 16.15 6.79
CA PRO A 550 -8.16 17.12 5.80
C PRO A 550 -7.87 18.51 6.37
N ALA A 551 -8.76 19.04 7.26
CA ALA A 551 -8.57 20.35 7.86
C ALA A 551 -7.31 20.44 8.75
N THR A 552 -6.96 19.34 9.48
CA THR A 552 -5.76 19.33 10.31
C THR A 552 -4.49 19.16 9.49
N TYR A 553 -4.55 18.33 8.44
CA TYR A 553 -3.37 18.02 7.62
C TYR A 553 -2.92 19.19 6.73
N THR A 554 -3.89 19.89 6.13
CA THR A 554 -3.61 21.05 5.26
C THR A 554 -3.35 22.34 6.03
N GLY A 555 -3.43 22.33 7.37
CA GLY A 555 -3.30 23.52 8.20
C GLY A 555 -4.57 24.41 8.23
N LEU A 556 -5.63 24.00 7.56
CA LEU A 556 -6.91 24.75 7.47
C LEU A 556 -7.57 24.95 8.84
N LEU A 557 -7.44 24.00 9.77
CA LEU A 557 -8.09 24.08 11.07
C LEU A 557 -7.58 25.27 11.90
N GLU A 558 -6.33 25.68 11.74
CA GLU A 558 -5.73 26.75 12.54
C GLU A 558 -6.38 28.14 12.29
N PRO A 559 -6.53 28.64 11.04
CA PRO A 559 -7.29 29.88 10.79
C PRO A 559 -8.74 29.78 11.22
N ILE A 560 -9.42 28.63 11.05
CA ILE A 560 -10.81 28.43 11.48
C ILE A 560 -10.94 28.58 13.01
N ARG A 561 -10.08 27.90 13.78
CA ARG A 561 -10.05 27.99 15.25
C ARG A 561 -9.86 29.42 15.74
N LYS A 562 -8.96 30.17 15.12
CA LYS A 562 -8.73 31.60 15.44
C LYS A 562 -9.95 32.46 15.13
N ALA A 563 -10.63 32.18 14.02
CA ALA A 563 -11.86 32.91 13.64
C ALA A 563 -13.00 32.68 14.66
N PHE A 564 -13.26 31.41 15.03
CA PHE A 564 -14.22 31.05 16.08
C PHE A 564 -13.90 31.73 17.42
N ALA A 565 -12.63 31.68 17.83
CA ALA A 565 -12.18 32.30 19.08
C ALA A 565 -12.40 33.80 19.09
N LYS A 566 -12.07 34.47 17.97
CA LYS A 566 -12.28 35.94 17.83
C LYS A 566 -13.75 36.30 17.82
N ALA A 567 -14.60 35.54 17.11
CA ALA A 567 -16.03 35.83 17.01
C ALA A 567 -16.75 35.69 18.36
N ASN A 568 -16.29 34.76 19.23
CA ASN A 568 -16.97 34.44 20.48
C ASN A 568 -16.21 34.92 21.75
N GLY A 569 -15.05 35.57 21.61
CA GLY A 569 -14.28 36.09 22.75
C GLY A 569 -13.68 35.02 23.66
N VAL A 570 -13.39 33.81 23.09
CA VAL A 570 -12.89 32.66 23.83
C VAL A 570 -11.55 32.16 23.29
N LYS A 571 -10.92 31.15 23.96
CA LYS A 571 -9.62 30.62 23.54
C LYS A 571 -9.76 29.73 22.28
N PRO A 572 -8.79 29.79 21.33
CA PRO A 572 -8.77 28.89 20.16
C PRO A 572 -8.67 27.40 20.51
N ALA A 573 -8.13 27.07 21.70
CA ALA A 573 -7.97 25.68 22.15
C ALA A 573 -9.31 24.94 22.31
N LEU A 574 -10.42 25.65 22.54
CA LEU A 574 -11.75 25.08 22.63
C LEU A 574 -12.24 24.47 21.31
N PHE A 575 -11.76 24.98 20.17
CA PHE A 575 -12.17 24.52 18.84
C PHE A 575 -11.22 23.48 18.25
N SER A 576 -10.59 22.66 19.11
CA SER A 576 -9.75 21.54 18.71
C SER A 576 -10.18 20.25 19.39
N ALA A 577 -10.50 19.24 18.61
CA ALA A 577 -10.78 17.89 19.10
C ALA A 577 -9.58 17.20 19.79
N ASN A 578 -8.40 17.83 19.74
CA ASN A 578 -7.18 17.34 20.40
C ASN A 578 -6.81 18.15 21.67
N SER A 579 -7.68 19.06 22.12
CA SER A 579 -7.38 20.03 23.17
C SER A 579 -8.58 20.20 24.14
N GLU A 580 -8.69 21.37 24.78
CA GLU A 580 -9.66 21.67 25.84
C GLU A 580 -11.14 21.48 25.45
N GLY A 581 -11.48 21.58 24.17
CA GLY A 581 -12.85 21.44 23.67
C GLY A 581 -13.27 20.01 23.33
N ALA A 582 -12.39 19.04 23.44
CA ALA A 582 -12.67 17.65 23.08
C ALA A 582 -13.75 17.03 23.98
N CYS A 583 -14.63 16.22 23.41
CA CYS A 583 -15.53 15.39 24.20
C CYS A 583 -14.72 14.48 25.16
N PRO A 584 -14.98 14.51 26.47
CA PRO A 584 -14.20 13.77 27.46
C PRO A 584 -14.32 12.26 27.29
N THR A 585 -15.46 11.74 26.86
CA THR A 585 -15.74 10.32 26.71
C THR A 585 -14.98 9.71 25.54
N CYS A 586 -15.11 10.25 24.34
CA CYS A 586 -14.39 9.75 23.15
C CYS A 586 -13.01 10.42 22.94
N LYS A 587 -12.63 11.36 23.79
CA LYS A 587 -11.38 12.14 23.71
C LYS A 587 -11.20 12.80 22.33
N GLY A 588 -12.29 13.28 21.72
CA GLY A 588 -12.31 13.93 20.43
C GLY A 588 -12.26 13.01 19.21
N ASN A 589 -12.41 11.69 19.38
CA ASN A 589 -12.47 10.76 18.24
C ASN A 589 -13.87 10.77 17.56
N GLY A 590 -14.94 11.11 18.28
CA GLY A 590 -16.33 11.00 17.81
C GLY A 590 -16.88 9.58 17.90
N VAL A 591 -15.98 8.60 18.01
CA VAL A 591 -16.31 7.16 18.13
C VAL A 591 -15.60 6.56 19.33
N ILE A 592 -16.14 5.47 19.85
CA ILE A 592 -15.55 4.65 20.91
C ILE A 592 -14.97 3.40 20.25
N TYR A 593 -13.71 3.13 20.51
CA TYR A 593 -13.02 1.93 20.05
C TYR A 593 -13.07 0.89 21.16
N THR A 594 -13.71 -0.24 20.90
CA THR A 594 -13.74 -1.39 21.81
C THR A 594 -12.80 -2.46 21.27
N GLU A 595 -11.65 -2.63 21.93
CA GLU A 595 -10.69 -3.69 21.63
C GLU A 595 -11.19 -5.00 22.27
N LEU A 596 -11.47 -5.99 21.45
CA LEU A 596 -11.97 -7.30 21.89
C LEU A 596 -10.86 -8.37 21.94
N GLY A 597 -9.63 -7.96 22.29
CA GLY A 597 -8.46 -8.82 22.42
C GLY A 597 -7.85 -9.19 21.05
N PHE A 598 -8.17 -10.36 20.54
CA PHE A 598 -7.68 -10.86 19.24
C PHE A 598 -8.67 -10.66 18.08
N MET A 599 -9.76 -9.90 18.32
CA MET A 599 -10.74 -9.52 17.30
C MET A 599 -10.45 -8.11 16.79
N ASP A 600 -10.94 -7.81 15.59
CA ASP A 600 -10.88 -6.44 15.07
C ASP A 600 -11.57 -5.46 16.01
N THR A 601 -11.03 -4.25 16.08
CA THR A 601 -11.57 -3.20 16.93
C THR A 601 -12.97 -2.78 16.45
N VAL A 602 -13.98 -2.95 17.30
CA VAL A 602 -15.34 -2.47 17.02
C VAL A 602 -15.41 -0.97 17.30
N THR A 603 -15.95 -0.21 16.36
CA THR A 603 -16.17 1.24 16.47
C THR A 603 -17.66 1.54 16.59
N THR A 604 -18.04 2.27 17.64
CA THR A 604 -19.42 2.78 17.82
C THR A 604 -19.43 4.29 17.95
N PRO A 605 -20.43 5.01 17.41
CA PRO A 605 -20.56 6.44 17.66
C PRO A 605 -20.59 6.73 19.16
N CYS A 606 -19.91 7.81 19.57
CA CYS A 606 -19.94 8.23 20.96
C CYS A 606 -21.31 8.80 21.31
N GLU A 607 -22.02 8.18 22.24
CA GLU A 607 -23.37 8.61 22.66
C GLU A 607 -23.38 10.02 23.26
N ASP A 608 -22.35 10.40 24.06
CA ASP A 608 -22.28 11.70 24.71
C ASP A 608 -22.19 12.89 23.75
N CYS A 609 -21.42 12.75 22.66
CA CYS A 609 -21.31 13.83 21.68
C CYS A 609 -22.04 13.55 20.36
N GLY A 610 -22.73 12.41 20.23
CA GLY A 610 -23.42 12.05 18.99
C GLY A 610 -22.50 12.04 17.76
N GLY A 611 -21.23 11.64 17.91
CA GLY A 611 -20.24 11.68 16.84
C GLY A 611 -19.57 13.05 16.60
N LYS A 612 -20.04 14.14 17.22
CA LYS A 612 -19.59 15.51 16.96
C LYS A 612 -18.18 15.86 17.46
N ARG A 613 -17.55 15.01 18.26
CA ARG A 613 -16.14 15.12 18.77
C ARG A 613 -15.90 16.19 19.84
N PHE A 614 -16.79 17.15 20.03
CA PHE A 614 -16.65 18.28 20.95
C PHE A 614 -17.62 18.18 22.13
N MET A 615 -17.32 18.88 23.22
CA MET A 615 -18.24 19.06 24.35
C MET A 615 -19.46 19.86 23.90
N ALA A 616 -20.65 19.59 24.47
CA ALA A 616 -21.88 20.30 24.15
C ALA A 616 -21.75 21.85 24.32
N SER A 617 -21.05 22.31 25.35
CA SER A 617 -20.79 23.72 25.61
C SER A 617 -19.95 24.43 24.53
N VAL A 618 -19.11 23.67 23.79
CA VAL A 618 -18.33 24.22 22.67
C VAL A 618 -19.19 24.36 21.41
N LEU A 619 -20.20 23.53 21.26
CA LEU A 619 -21.14 23.55 20.12
C LEU A 619 -22.16 24.72 20.22
N GLU A 620 -22.19 25.43 21.35
CA GLU A 620 -22.98 26.67 21.49
C GLU A 620 -22.32 27.88 20.81
N TYR A 621 -21.00 27.77 20.51
CA TYR A 621 -20.27 28.84 19.83
C TYR A 621 -20.41 28.72 18.32
N GLU A 622 -20.78 29.82 17.67
CA GLU A 622 -21.03 29.86 16.22
C GLU A 622 -20.10 30.82 15.48
N LEU A 623 -19.86 30.50 14.22
CA LEU A 623 -19.23 31.36 13.23
C LEU A 623 -20.09 31.31 11.95
N GLY A 624 -20.62 32.44 11.52
CA GLY A 624 -21.54 32.52 10.36
C GLY A 624 -22.79 31.64 10.51
N GLY A 625 -23.29 31.43 11.75
CA GLY A 625 -24.47 30.61 12.06
C GLY A 625 -24.23 29.11 12.10
N LYS A 626 -22.96 28.64 12.14
CA LYS A 626 -22.61 27.21 12.24
C LYS A 626 -21.64 26.97 13.41
N ASP A 627 -21.84 25.86 14.15
CA ASP A 627 -20.88 25.39 15.16
C ASP A 627 -19.66 24.75 14.49
N ILE A 628 -18.61 24.51 15.27
CA ILE A 628 -17.34 23.92 14.74
C ILE A 628 -17.54 22.52 14.17
N SER A 629 -18.45 21.70 14.70
CA SER A 629 -18.76 20.37 14.17
C SER A 629 -19.49 20.47 12.85
N ALA A 630 -20.44 21.39 12.71
CA ALA A 630 -21.14 21.65 11.46
C ALA A 630 -20.16 22.12 10.37
N VAL A 631 -19.20 23.01 10.71
CA VAL A 631 -18.16 23.45 9.78
C VAL A 631 -17.25 22.28 9.35
N LEU A 632 -16.84 21.42 10.28
CA LEU A 632 -16.01 20.25 9.95
C LEU A 632 -16.78 19.17 9.17
N SER A 633 -18.10 19.18 9.22
CA SER A 633 -18.94 18.26 8.45
C SER A 633 -19.23 18.74 7.02
N MET A 634 -18.86 19.98 6.70
CA MET A 634 -19.02 20.50 5.34
C MET A 634 -18.12 19.80 4.35
N PRO A 635 -18.57 19.51 3.13
CA PRO A 635 -17.73 19.27 1.98
C PRO A 635 -16.80 20.46 1.72
N VAL A 636 -15.61 20.20 1.17
CA VAL A 636 -14.62 21.26 0.85
C VAL A 636 -15.23 22.37 -0.03
N ALA A 637 -16.03 22.03 -1.04
CA ALA A 637 -16.66 23.03 -1.92
C ALA A 637 -17.69 23.91 -1.20
N GLU A 638 -18.47 23.35 -0.27
CA GLU A 638 -19.39 24.14 0.58
C GLU A 638 -18.60 25.05 1.53
N ALA A 639 -17.53 24.54 2.11
CA ALA A 639 -16.67 25.31 3.01
C ALA A 639 -15.91 26.42 2.26
N GLU A 640 -15.50 26.20 1.02
CA GLU A 640 -14.88 27.20 0.14
C GLU A 640 -15.84 28.39 -0.04
N ALA A 641 -17.07 28.12 -0.45
CA ALA A 641 -18.10 29.15 -0.60
C ALA A 641 -18.45 29.83 0.75
N PHE A 642 -18.48 29.08 1.87
CA PHE A 642 -18.77 29.61 3.20
C PHE A 642 -17.70 30.60 3.68
N PHE A 643 -16.42 30.38 3.37
CA PHE A 643 -15.30 31.24 3.76
C PHE A 643 -14.87 32.23 2.67
N ALA A 644 -15.56 32.27 1.53
CA ALA A 644 -15.33 33.25 0.46
C ALA A 644 -15.54 34.68 0.94
N THR A 645 -15.09 35.67 0.18
CA THR A 645 -15.17 37.10 0.54
C THR A 645 -16.62 37.58 0.73
N ASP A 646 -17.55 37.02 -0.02
CA ASP A 646 -19.01 37.25 0.03
C ASP A 646 -19.76 36.11 0.77
N GLY A 647 -19.05 35.18 1.36
CA GLY A 647 -19.60 34.06 2.13
C GLY A 647 -20.11 34.47 3.53
N ALA A 648 -20.73 33.50 4.23
CA ALA A 648 -21.31 33.71 5.56
C ALA A 648 -20.26 34.01 6.65
N ALA A 649 -19.02 33.59 6.48
CA ALA A 649 -17.90 33.81 7.41
C ALA A 649 -16.58 34.07 6.66
N PRO A 650 -16.38 35.22 6.05
CA PRO A 650 -15.21 35.52 5.22
C PRO A 650 -13.89 35.28 5.93
N LEU A 651 -13.05 34.42 5.40
CA LEU A 651 -11.75 34.02 5.97
C LEU A 651 -10.73 33.73 4.87
N PRO A 652 -10.02 34.73 4.31
CA PRO A 652 -9.14 34.59 3.15
C PRO A 652 -8.08 33.50 3.32
N ALA A 653 -7.52 33.32 4.52
CA ALA A 653 -6.52 32.30 4.80
C ALA A 653 -7.08 30.88 4.70
N ALA A 654 -8.34 30.66 5.08
CA ALA A 654 -9.01 29.36 4.91
C ALA A 654 -9.43 29.15 3.46
N HIS A 655 -10.01 30.17 2.82
CA HIS A 655 -10.44 30.14 1.43
C HIS A 655 -9.28 29.75 0.48
N ALA A 656 -8.09 30.33 0.64
CA ALA A 656 -6.92 29.99 -0.19
C ALA A 656 -6.46 28.52 -0.05
N ILE A 657 -6.71 27.85 1.08
CA ILE A 657 -6.43 26.43 1.27
C ILE A 657 -7.53 25.58 0.62
N LEU A 658 -8.78 26.01 0.79
CA LEU A 658 -9.96 25.32 0.24
C LEU A 658 -9.98 25.36 -1.28
N ASP A 659 -9.65 26.50 -1.88
CA ASP A 659 -9.48 26.68 -3.34
C ASP A 659 -8.51 25.65 -3.92
N ARG A 660 -7.36 25.44 -3.28
CA ARG A 660 -6.40 24.38 -3.70
C ARG A 660 -6.96 22.96 -3.57
N LEU A 661 -7.78 22.71 -2.54
CA LEU A 661 -8.44 21.40 -2.38
C LEU A 661 -9.52 21.17 -3.44
N VAL A 662 -10.24 22.21 -3.85
CA VAL A 662 -11.18 22.16 -4.99
C VAL A 662 -10.43 21.94 -6.30
N ASP A 663 -9.33 22.66 -6.51
CA ASP A 663 -8.46 22.54 -7.69
C ASP A 663 -7.94 21.13 -7.95
N VAL A 664 -7.68 20.37 -6.88
CA VAL A 664 -7.25 18.95 -6.99
C VAL A 664 -8.43 17.98 -7.06
N GLY A 665 -9.68 18.46 -7.19
CA GLY A 665 -10.88 17.62 -7.32
C GLY A 665 -11.35 16.97 -6.02
N LEU A 666 -11.11 17.59 -4.85
CA LEU A 666 -11.54 17.08 -3.55
C LEU A 666 -12.73 17.88 -2.96
N GLY A 667 -13.49 18.58 -3.80
CA GLY A 667 -14.63 19.40 -3.38
C GLY A 667 -15.69 18.63 -2.58
N TYR A 668 -15.84 17.34 -2.78
CA TYR A 668 -16.81 16.47 -2.12
C TYR A 668 -16.36 15.94 -0.75
N VAL A 669 -15.07 16.00 -0.43
CA VAL A 669 -14.51 15.45 0.82
C VAL A 669 -14.87 16.33 1.99
N ASN A 670 -15.35 15.75 3.11
CA ASN A 670 -15.66 16.52 4.30
C ASN A 670 -14.39 16.96 5.05
N LEU A 671 -14.37 18.19 5.54
CA LEU A 671 -13.21 18.76 6.26
C LEU A 671 -12.77 17.93 7.45
N GLY A 672 -13.72 17.34 8.17
CA GLY A 672 -13.50 16.51 9.37
C GLY A 672 -13.40 15.01 9.10
N GLN A 673 -13.45 14.55 7.86
CA GLN A 673 -13.37 13.12 7.52
C GLN A 673 -12.04 12.51 7.99
N PRO A 674 -12.02 11.35 8.69
CA PRO A 674 -10.76 10.72 9.08
C PRO A 674 -9.88 10.39 7.87
N LEU A 675 -8.58 10.71 7.91
CA LEU A 675 -7.67 10.42 6.80
C LEU A 675 -7.53 8.91 6.50
N THR A 676 -7.86 8.07 7.48
CA THR A 676 -7.85 6.61 7.32
C THR A 676 -8.97 6.07 6.44
N THR A 677 -10.06 6.84 6.27
CA THR A 677 -11.21 6.47 5.42
C THR A 677 -11.06 6.92 3.96
N LEU A 678 -10.01 7.70 3.67
CA LEU A 678 -9.76 8.21 2.34
C LEU A 678 -9.07 7.16 1.46
N SER A 679 -9.41 7.13 0.18
CA SER A 679 -8.73 6.32 -0.83
C SER A 679 -7.26 6.74 -1.03
N GLY A 680 -6.46 5.89 -1.68
CA GLY A 680 -5.06 6.21 -2.03
C GLY A 680 -4.93 7.50 -2.84
N GLY A 681 -5.77 7.65 -3.87
CA GLY A 681 -5.80 8.84 -4.72
C GLY A 681 -6.25 10.11 -3.99
N GLU A 682 -7.25 10.04 -3.11
CA GLU A 682 -7.68 11.18 -2.30
C GLU A 682 -6.56 11.67 -1.36
N ARG A 683 -5.87 10.73 -0.69
CA ARG A 683 -4.72 11.06 0.16
C ARG A 683 -3.61 11.75 -0.64
N GLN A 684 -3.31 11.27 -1.83
CA GLN A 684 -2.30 11.86 -2.70
C GLN A 684 -2.68 13.29 -3.11
N ARG A 685 -3.94 13.52 -3.49
CA ARG A 685 -4.44 14.86 -3.85
C ARG A 685 -4.42 15.84 -2.66
N ILE A 686 -4.72 15.37 -1.44
CA ILE A 686 -4.54 16.19 -0.22
C ILE A 686 -3.07 16.59 -0.02
N LYS A 687 -2.12 15.66 -0.23
CA LYS A 687 -0.68 15.97 -0.19
C LYS A 687 -0.33 17.03 -1.22
N LEU A 688 -0.80 16.87 -2.46
CA LEU A 688 -0.57 17.85 -3.52
C LEU A 688 -1.09 19.23 -3.13
N ALA A 689 -2.36 19.33 -2.71
CA ALA A 689 -2.96 20.62 -2.28
C ALA A 689 -2.19 21.28 -1.14
N SER A 690 -1.66 20.49 -0.19
CA SER A 690 -0.88 21.03 0.94
C SER A 690 0.48 21.58 0.48
N GLN A 691 1.12 20.97 -0.51
CA GLN A 691 2.45 21.33 -1.01
C GLN A 691 2.43 22.42 -2.09
N MET A 692 1.30 22.65 -2.76
CA MET A 692 1.18 23.69 -3.80
C MET A 692 1.51 25.13 -3.32
N GLY A 693 1.45 25.37 -2.01
CA GLY A 693 1.81 26.65 -1.39
C GLY A 693 3.28 26.84 -1.06
N GLU A 694 4.09 25.78 -1.14
CA GLU A 694 5.49 25.79 -0.74
C GLU A 694 6.44 26.16 -1.91
N LYS A 695 7.66 26.63 -1.56
CA LYS A 695 8.69 27.00 -2.52
C LYS A 695 9.42 25.73 -3.01
N GLY A 696 8.80 24.94 -3.88
CA GLY A 696 9.48 23.82 -4.57
C GLY A 696 9.68 24.14 -6.05
N GLY A 697 10.82 23.81 -6.62
CA GLY A 697 11.10 23.95 -8.06
C GLY A 697 10.68 22.74 -8.87
N LEU A 698 10.67 21.57 -8.25
CA LEU A 698 10.47 20.27 -8.87
C LEU A 698 9.37 19.50 -8.16
N TYR A 699 8.29 19.16 -8.86
CA TYR A 699 7.21 18.30 -8.38
C TYR A 699 7.33 16.90 -9.00
N VAL A 700 7.30 15.87 -8.18
CA VAL A 700 7.33 14.46 -8.58
C VAL A 700 6.05 13.80 -8.11
N LEU A 701 5.20 13.38 -9.05
CA LEU A 701 3.92 12.74 -8.77
C LEU A 701 3.93 11.28 -9.23
N ASP A 702 3.46 10.38 -8.38
CA ASP A 702 3.41 8.94 -8.67
C ASP A 702 1.94 8.52 -8.92
N GLU A 703 1.59 8.23 -10.17
CA GLU A 703 0.25 7.84 -10.65
C GLU A 703 -0.89 8.76 -10.16
N PRO A 704 -0.86 10.06 -10.44
CA PRO A 704 -1.84 11.02 -9.91
C PRO A 704 -3.26 10.85 -10.46
N THR A 705 -3.46 10.07 -11.53
CA THR A 705 -4.79 9.77 -12.09
C THR A 705 -5.52 8.63 -11.38
N THR A 706 -4.89 8.00 -10.39
CA THR A 706 -5.46 6.89 -9.63
C THR A 706 -6.80 7.26 -9.00
N GLY A 707 -7.86 6.45 -9.25
CA GLY A 707 -9.21 6.67 -8.71
C GLY A 707 -9.92 7.90 -9.27
N LEU A 708 -9.44 8.51 -10.36
CA LEU A 708 -10.10 9.61 -11.03
C LEU A 708 -11.08 9.13 -12.10
N HIS A 709 -12.26 9.72 -12.09
CA HIS A 709 -13.17 9.62 -13.23
C HIS A 709 -12.60 10.35 -14.46
N LEU A 710 -13.02 9.94 -15.65
CA LEU A 710 -12.54 10.47 -16.94
C LEU A 710 -12.62 12.02 -17.02
N ALA A 711 -13.71 12.62 -16.51
CA ALA A 711 -13.88 14.06 -16.46
C ALA A 711 -12.86 14.75 -15.54
N ASP A 712 -12.46 14.11 -14.43
CA ASP A 712 -11.55 14.68 -13.44
C ASP A 712 -10.10 14.67 -13.92
N VAL A 713 -9.75 13.79 -14.86
CA VAL A 713 -8.42 13.75 -15.49
C VAL A 713 -8.11 15.06 -16.22
N GLN A 714 -9.10 15.67 -16.88
CA GLN A 714 -8.92 16.96 -17.56
C GLN A 714 -8.61 18.08 -16.57
N ASN A 715 -9.29 18.11 -15.42
CA ASN A 715 -9.03 19.08 -14.35
C ASN A 715 -7.60 18.93 -13.80
N LEU A 716 -7.15 17.69 -13.61
CA LEU A 716 -5.77 17.41 -13.19
C LEU A 716 -4.76 17.92 -14.22
N LEU A 717 -4.97 17.65 -15.52
CA LEU A 717 -4.08 18.12 -16.59
C LEU A 717 -3.99 19.65 -16.62
N ALA A 718 -5.11 20.35 -16.48
CA ALA A 718 -5.13 21.81 -16.37
C ALA A 718 -4.37 22.32 -15.15
N LEU A 719 -4.44 21.61 -14.02
CA LEU A 719 -3.65 21.93 -12.82
C LEU A 719 -2.15 21.76 -13.06
N LEU A 720 -1.74 20.64 -13.68
CA LEU A 720 -0.33 20.38 -14.01
C LEU A 720 0.22 21.43 -14.95
N ASP A 721 -0.57 21.86 -15.95
CA ASP A 721 -0.20 22.96 -16.84
C ASP A 721 -0.01 24.28 -16.08
N ARG A 722 -0.90 24.63 -15.15
CA ARG A 722 -0.73 25.85 -14.32
C ARG A 722 0.55 25.82 -13.49
N LEU A 723 0.95 24.64 -12.96
CA LEU A 723 2.21 24.50 -12.23
C LEU A 723 3.42 24.74 -13.15
N VAL A 724 3.40 24.16 -14.36
CA VAL A 724 4.48 24.35 -15.34
C VAL A 724 4.55 25.81 -15.82
N ASP A 725 3.40 26.41 -16.10
CA ASP A 725 3.31 27.82 -16.54
C ASP A 725 3.76 28.80 -15.43
N ALA A 726 3.58 28.42 -14.15
CA ALA A 726 4.15 29.13 -13.00
C ALA A 726 5.68 28.94 -12.84
N GLY A 727 6.34 28.25 -13.79
CA GLY A 727 7.79 28.04 -13.84
C GLY A 727 8.29 26.85 -13.04
N ARG A 728 7.41 25.91 -12.68
CA ARG A 728 7.79 24.68 -12.01
C ARG A 728 8.14 23.58 -13.01
N SER A 729 8.94 22.61 -12.59
CA SER A 729 9.17 21.37 -13.32
C SER A 729 8.24 20.30 -12.74
N VAL A 730 7.48 19.61 -13.59
CA VAL A 730 6.54 18.58 -13.15
C VAL A 730 6.91 17.25 -13.80
N ILE A 731 7.23 16.26 -12.98
CA ILE A 731 7.54 14.89 -13.40
C ILE A 731 6.44 13.98 -12.88
N VAL A 732 5.86 13.20 -13.77
CA VAL A 732 4.74 12.30 -13.46
C VAL A 732 5.10 10.88 -13.86
N ILE A 733 5.06 9.94 -12.92
CA ILE A 733 5.07 8.51 -13.25
C ILE A 733 3.64 8.15 -13.61
N GLU A 734 3.39 7.76 -14.86
CA GLU A 734 2.03 7.55 -15.32
C GLU A 734 1.92 6.53 -16.46
N HIS A 735 0.73 5.92 -16.53
CA HIS A 735 0.31 4.99 -17.57
C HIS A 735 -0.95 5.45 -18.32
N HIS A 736 -1.60 6.50 -17.83
CA HIS A 736 -2.83 7.02 -18.41
C HIS A 736 -2.55 7.69 -19.75
N GLN A 737 -3.18 7.19 -20.82
CA GLN A 737 -2.89 7.60 -22.19
C GLN A 737 -3.17 9.09 -22.46
N ALA A 738 -4.21 9.67 -21.80
CA ALA A 738 -4.49 11.10 -21.92
C ALA A 738 -3.37 11.95 -21.32
N VAL A 739 -2.75 11.53 -20.19
CA VAL A 739 -1.61 12.24 -19.59
C VAL A 739 -0.37 12.13 -20.46
N MET A 740 -0.12 10.95 -21.03
CA MET A 740 0.99 10.76 -21.99
C MET A 740 0.82 11.61 -23.24
N ALA A 741 -0.39 11.66 -23.82
CA ALA A 741 -0.70 12.50 -24.99
C ALA A 741 -0.53 14.00 -24.69
N HIS A 742 -0.79 14.42 -23.46
CA HIS A 742 -0.73 15.80 -22.99
C HIS A 742 0.67 16.23 -22.53
N ALA A 743 1.62 15.32 -22.38
CA ALA A 743 2.97 15.60 -21.91
C ALA A 743 3.74 16.54 -22.88
N ASP A 744 4.71 17.26 -22.34
CA ASP A 744 5.70 17.98 -23.15
C ASP A 744 6.88 17.06 -23.50
N TRP A 745 7.21 16.10 -22.60
CA TRP A 745 8.30 15.14 -22.75
C TRP A 745 7.91 13.78 -22.18
N ILE A 746 8.35 12.71 -22.82
CA ILE A 746 8.15 11.32 -22.37
C ILE A 746 9.50 10.64 -22.21
N ILE A 747 9.67 9.89 -21.12
CA ILE A 747 10.77 8.96 -20.88
C ILE A 747 10.12 7.58 -20.72
N ASP A 748 10.36 6.67 -21.66
CA ASP A 748 9.81 5.32 -21.67
C ASP A 748 10.86 4.31 -21.21
N LEU A 749 10.55 3.56 -20.15
CA LEU A 749 11.42 2.52 -19.60
C LEU A 749 10.94 1.13 -20.03
N GLY A 750 11.89 0.31 -20.45
CA GLY A 750 11.62 -1.04 -20.94
C GLY A 750 12.88 -1.82 -21.24
N PRO A 751 12.84 -2.70 -22.26
CA PRO A 751 11.67 -3.06 -23.09
C PRO A 751 10.64 -3.94 -22.36
N GLY A 752 11.07 -4.66 -21.30
CA GLY A 752 10.26 -5.57 -20.49
C GLY A 752 10.24 -5.19 -19.02
N ALA A 753 10.03 -6.20 -18.17
CA ALA A 753 9.97 -6.07 -16.71
C ALA A 753 11.14 -6.81 -16.04
N GLY A 754 11.50 -6.41 -14.82
CA GLY A 754 12.60 -7.04 -14.09
C GLY A 754 13.93 -6.89 -14.80
N HIS A 755 14.69 -8.00 -14.94
CA HIS A 755 16.00 -7.96 -15.63
C HIS A 755 15.89 -7.68 -17.15
N ASP A 756 14.73 -7.90 -17.77
CA ASP A 756 14.47 -7.55 -19.17
C ASP A 756 14.10 -6.07 -19.34
N GLY A 757 13.92 -5.35 -18.25
CA GLY A 757 13.65 -3.91 -18.19
C GLY A 757 14.86 -3.11 -17.76
N GLY A 758 14.59 -1.99 -17.09
CA GLY A 758 15.63 -1.18 -16.44
C GLY A 758 16.47 -0.34 -17.39
N ARG A 759 15.98 -0.06 -18.61
CA ARG A 759 16.66 0.77 -19.61
C ARG A 759 15.71 1.84 -20.14
N VAL A 760 16.23 3.01 -20.49
CA VAL A 760 15.48 3.99 -21.28
C VAL A 760 15.43 3.49 -22.72
N VAL A 761 14.20 3.23 -23.22
CA VAL A 761 13.97 2.75 -24.59
C VAL A 761 13.51 3.86 -25.52
N PHE A 762 13.06 4.97 -24.96
CA PHE A 762 12.72 6.18 -25.70
C PHE A 762 12.78 7.42 -24.79
N GLU A 763 13.21 8.55 -25.32
CA GLU A 763 13.08 9.89 -24.76
C GLU A 763 12.75 10.90 -25.87
N GLY A 764 11.79 11.79 -25.63
CA GLY A 764 11.35 12.77 -26.61
C GLY A 764 9.91 13.22 -26.42
N THR A 765 9.34 13.88 -27.43
CA THR A 765 7.94 14.33 -27.37
C THR A 765 6.97 13.16 -27.60
N PRO A 766 5.68 13.28 -27.20
CA PRO A 766 4.66 12.28 -27.52
C PRO A 766 4.52 12.00 -29.03
N ALA A 767 4.66 13.02 -29.86
CA ALA A 767 4.64 12.89 -31.32
C ALA A 767 5.80 12.04 -31.84
N ASP A 768 7.03 12.28 -31.33
CA ASP A 768 8.20 11.51 -31.70
C ASP A 768 8.10 10.04 -31.24
N LEU A 769 7.51 9.79 -30.05
CA LEU A 769 7.28 8.43 -29.55
C LEU A 769 6.37 7.64 -30.51
N ILE A 770 5.26 8.25 -30.94
CA ILE A 770 4.35 7.63 -31.91
C ILE A 770 5.04 7.39 -33.25
N ALA A 771 5.80 8.38 -33.75
CA ALA A 771 6.53 8.28 -35.00
C ALA A 771 7.59 7.16 -34.98
N ALA A 772 8.26 6.98 -33.84
CA ALA A 772 9.22 5.90 -33.64
C ALA A 772 8.56 4.50 -33.64
N GLY A 773 7.40 4.32 -33.04
CA GLY A 773 6.56 3.11 -33.11
C GLY A 773 7.20 1.84 -32.55
N THR A 774 8.35 1.93 -31.88
CA THR A 774 9.19 0.78 -31.51
C THR A 774 8.85 0.16 -30.17
N THR A 775 8.19 0.91 -29.29
CA THR A 775 7.88 0.45 -27.93
C THR A 775 6.40 0.07 -27.79
N LEU A 776 6.07 -0.74 -26.77
CA LEU A 776 4.67 -1.05 -26.43
C LEU A 776 3.88 0.23 -26.11
N THR A 777 4.51 1.18 -25.42
CA THR A 777 3.94 2.48 -25.10
C THR A 777 3.59 3.26 -26.37
N ALA A 778 4.51 3.30 -27.33
CA ALA A 778 4.28 3.97 -28.64
C ALA A 778 3.09 3.38 -29.39
N GLN A 779 3.01 2.04 -29.45
CA GLN A 779 1.93 1.32 -30.13
C GLN A 779 0.55 1.62 -29.53
N HIS A 780 0.44 1.55 -28.20
CA HIS A 780 -0.80 1.83 -27.50
C HIS A 780 -1.20 3.30 -27.56
N LEU A 781 -0.24 4.23 -27.45
CA LEU A 781 -0.52 5.65 -27.56
C LEU A 781 -0.98 6.01 -28.99
N ALA A 782 -0.35 5.45 -30.02
CA ALA A 782 -0.77 5.62 -31.41
C ALA A 782 -2.22 5.13 -31.63
N GLN A 783 -2.58 3.95 -31.11
CA GLN A 783 -3.95 3.43 -31.18
C GLN A 783 -4.95 4.31 -30.44
N TYR A 784 -4.57 4.87 -29.30
CA TYR A 784 -5.43 5.76 -28.52
C TYR A 784 -5.76 7.06 -29.26
N VAL A 785 -4.76 7.68 -29.88
CA VAL A 785 -4.90 8.96 -30.58
C VAL A 785 -5.58 8.80 -31.96
N ALA A 786 -5.43 7.61 -32.60
CA ALA A 786 -6.03 7.34 -33.93
C ALA A 786 -7.53 7.00 -33.89
N ARG A 787 -8.07 6.65 -32.73
CA ARG A 787 -9.50 6.38 -32.51
C ARG A 787 -10.24 7.67 -32.18
#